data_7211ad974484a390c91e264200b513d8
#
_entry.id   7211ad974484a390c91e264200b513d8
#
_cell.length_a   1.000
_cell.length_b   1.000
_cell.length_c   1.000
_cell.angle_alpha   90.00
_cell.angle_beta   90.00
_cell.angle_gamma   90.00
#
_symmetry.space_group_name_H-M   'P 1'
#
loop_
_entity.id
_entity.type
_entity.pdbx_description
1 polymer ?
#
loop_
_entity_poly.entity_id
_entity_poly.type
_entity_poly.pdbx_seq_one_letter_code
_entity_poly.pdbx_strand_id
1 'polypeptide(L)'
;MSAFEELGVMPELIRAVEEMGWNLPSDIQAEAIPLILGGGDVLAAAATGSGKTGAFCLPALQLVHESLSSPVAGGSSSGKLGAPVVLSDQDCDSFFVTDGYRCQTRLDQWGGGRANLGVKRGKFYFEAALTDEGLSRFGWVTIAGNLALGLDKQSFGYGGTGKKSNAGTFEDYGEPFGKGDVIGVCIDLEESYSISFCKNGVDLGVAFVIPPNLRGSSFFPGISLKNAEALLNFGQRKSQRIPAGFKWLDDALVSETSLSGDLCEGKRTPRVIIMEPTKELAEQVFEEINKFRKYLDHPQVSPMLCIGGEENRKLLQQLRRGVDIVVATPGKLDDIYNSGELDLSSMMFFILDEADSLLDSGNSELVLKLYRNVIRQKQQMQVLLFSATLHSPSIAEMAHQVTKNAVWVDLKGRDSVPETVHFSKVIIDPAADQDWPQVPTDGVHVRDNASPSKNTPESMSEGIKRLKIKETVRLVQKYKMEQCMIFCRTKVDCDNLEQHFLKLGDARKFSGVRETGKDNLFSCVVLHGDRRPDERRRNLDAFKQGFVRFLICTDVAARGIDVSGLPFMIMMSLPDQSEDFIHRIGRVGRQDCMGLAIALCSTAPEKVWYHSCPSRGKNCQNTQVAEHGGCCRWFDDRELLEVIEKRIGAPVPLLEELESSGSLLVGGEGSSSGVAYGQSRIKNEATESMRQLYEKLQPSVLELAQYEAEMQSVYLDYQVMFPRRA
;
A
#
# COMPACT_ATOMS: atom_id res chain seq x y z
N MET A 1 18.76 -1.75 20.54
CA MET A 1 17.58 -0.95 20.13
C MET A 1 17.67 -0.74 18.65
N SER A 2 16.59 -1.02 17.90
CA SER A 2 16.50 -0.70 16.48
C SER A 2 16.31 0.81 16.32
N ALA A 3 16.85 1.43 15.27
CA ALA A 3 16.65 2.85 15.02
C ALA A 3 15.17 3.25 14.86
N PHE A 4 14.31 2.32 14.44
CA PHE A 4 12.85 2.51 14.39
C PHE A 4 12.18 2.46 15.79
N GLU A 5 12.77 1.75 16.74
CA GLU A 5 12.29 1.72 18.13
C GLU A 5 12.45 3.09 18.80
N GLU A 6 13.53 3.81 18.49
CA GLU A 6 13.74 5.19 18.97
C GLU A 6 12.69 6.17 18.45
N LEU A 7 12.07 5.87 17.30
CA LEU A 7 10.96 6.66 16.75
C LEU A 7 9.58 6.29 17.37
N GLY A 8 9.53 5.31 18.25
CA GLY A 8 8.30 4.84 18.89
C GLY A 8 7.53 3.78 18.10
N VAL A 9 8.13 3.15 17.08
CA VAL A 9 7.51 2.08 16.32
C VAL A 9 7.48 0.79 17.15
N MET A 10 6.35 0.08 17.15
CA MET A 10 6.14 -1.15 17.90
C MET A 10 6.98 -2.32 17.37
N PRO A 11 7.38 -3.29 18.24
CA PRO A 11 8.30 -4.37 17.86
C PRO A 11 7.84 -5.25 16.68
N GLU A 12 6.54 -5.51 16.54
CA GLU A 12 5.98 -6.31 15.46
C GLU A 12 6.18 -5.65 14.10
N LEU A 13 6.03 -4.32 14.02
CA LEU A 13 6.28 -3.55 12.81
C LEU A 13 7.77 -3.44 12.51
N ILE A 14 8.61 -3.26 13.54
CA ILE A 14 10.07 -3.23 13.41
C ILE A 14 10.56 -4.54 12.78
N ARG A 15 10.08 -5.68 13.25
CA ARG A 15 10.45 -6.97 12.69
C ARG A 15 10.09 -7.08 11.20
N ALA A 16 8.94 -6.54 10.78
CA ALA A 16 8.55 -6.52 9.37
C ALA A 16 9.49 -5.64 8.52
N VAL A 17 9.85 -4.49 9.05
CA VAL A 17 10.74 -3.51 8.39
C VAL A 17 12.18 -4.06 8.26
N GLU A 18 12.70 -4.72 9.30
CA GLU A 18 14.02 -5.37 9.26
C GLU A 18 14.08 -6.50 8.22
N GLU A 19 13.03 -7.31 8.10
CA GLU A 19 12.94 -8.35 7.08
C GLU A 19 12.93 -7.77 5.65
N MET A 20 12.41 -6.54 5.48
CA MET A 20 12.49 -5.81 4.22
C MET A 20 13.87 -5.18 3.96
N GLY A 21 14.83 -5.34 4.87
CA GLY A 21 16.19 -4.80 4.76
C GLY A 21 16.30 -3.31 5.15
N TRP A 22 15.30 -2.75 5.83
CA TRP A 22 15.34 -1.37 6.31
C TRP A 22 16.00 -1.31 7.68
N ASN A 23 17.31 -1.09 7.68
CA ASN A 23 18.10 -1.06 8.93
C ASN A 23 18.07 0.29 9.62
N LEU A 24 17.90 1.36 8.83
CA LEU A 24 17.85 2.75 9.32
C LEU A 24 16.62 3.45 8.73
N PRO A 25 15.93 4.30 9.51
CA PRO A 25 14.88 5.15 8.98
C PRO A 25 15.50 6.19 8.01
N SER A 26 14.75 6.50 6.97
CA SER A 26 15.07 7.65 6.12
C SER A 26 14.75 8.97 6.85
N ASP A 27 15.29 10.09 6.37
CA ASP A 27 15.08 11.41 7.02
C ASP A 27 13.59 11.73 7.18
N ILE A 28 12.76 11.46 6.16
CA ILE A 28 11.30 11.69 6.24
C ILE A 28 10.62 10.75 7.25
N GLN A 29 11.12 9.55 7.44
CA GLN A 29 10.61 8.63 8.45
C GLN A 29 11.01 9.07 9.84
N ALA A 30 12.26 9.50 10.01
CA ALA A 30 12.77 9.99 11.29
C ALA A 30 12.00 11.21 11.79
N GLU A 31 11.65 12.14 10.91
CA GLU A 31 10.91 13.35 11.26
C GLU A 31 9.40 13.14 11.38
N ALA A 32 8.79 12.41 10.44
CA ALA A 32 7.33 12.32 10.37
C ALA A 32 6.72 11.28 11.33
N ILE A 33 7.36 10.11 11.53
CA ILE A 33 6.80 9.05 12.38
C ILE A 33 6.49 9.52 13.79
N PRO A 34 7.43 10.19 14.54
CA PRO A 34 7.14 10.65 15.88
C PRO A 34 6.01 11.70 15.93
N LEU A 35 5.94 12.57 14.93
CA LEU A 35 4.89 13.59 14.84
C LEU A 35 3.50 12.96 14.61
N ILE A 36 3.41 11.95 13.75
CA ILE A 36 2.17 11.24 13.47
C ILE A 36 1.73 10.44 14.70
N LEU A 37 2.64 9.74 15.37
CA LEU A 37 2.35 9.04 16.62
C LEU A 37 1.93 10.01 17.74
N GLY A 38 2.43 11.25 17.71
CA GLY A 38 2.04 12.33 18.62
C GLY A 38 0.64 12.90 18.39
N GLY A 39 -0.05 12.54 17.29
CA GLY A 39 -1.45 12.89 17.03
C GLY A 39 -1.69 14.22 16.33
N GLY A 40 -0.67 14.92 15.81
CA GLY A 40 -0.80 16.17 15.07
C GLY A 40 -1.02 15.96 13.57
N ASP A 41 -1.68 16.91 12.91
CA ASP A 41 -1.71 16.95 11.44
C ASP A 41 -0.31 17.22 10.90
N VAL A 42 0.06 16.54 9.82
CA VAL A 42 1.42 16.64 9.25
C VAL A 42 1.35 16.91 7.75
N LEU A 43 2.11 17.91 7.33
CA LEU A 43 2.42 18.17 5.92
C LEU A 43 3.89 17.83 5.69
N ALA A 44 4.15 16.88 4.81
CA ALA A 44 5.50 16.38 4.59
C ALA A 44 5.94 16.50 3.13
N ALA A 45 7.05 17.21 2.88
CA ALA A 45 7.72 17.25 1.59
C ALA A 45 8.97 16.40 1.59
N ALA A 46 9.00 15.45 0.69
CA ALA A 46 10.19 14.67 0.43
C ALA A 46 10.19 14.14 -1.00
N ALA A 47 11.38 13.84 -1.53
CA ALA A 47 11.52 13.27 -2.87
C ALA A 47 10.72 11.97 -3.03
N THR A 48 10.28 11.66 -4.25
CA THR A 48 9.76 10.33 -4.56
C THR A 48 10.83 9.28 -4.23
N GLY A 49 10.38 8.20 -3.54
CA GLY A 49 11.30 7.16 -3.12
C GLY A 49 12.15 7.46 -1.89
N SER A 50 11.88 8.52 -1.17
CA SER A 50 12.53 8.84 0.13
C SER A 50 11.99 8.02 1.32
N GLY A 51 11.02 7.13 1.11
CA GLY A 51 10.42 6.35 2.18
C GLY A 51 9.12 6.93 2.76
N LYS A 52 8.46 7.87 2.06
CA LYS A 52 7.18 8.48 2.48
C LYS A 52 6.12 7.46 2.86
N THR A 53 5.97 6.40 2.06
CA THR A 53 4.98 5.34 2.33
C THR A 53 5.18 4.70 3.70
N GLY A 54 6.43 4.38 4.06
CA GLY A 54 6.74 3.90 5.42
C GLY A 54 6.49 4.94 6.50
N ALA A 55 6.74 6.24 6.20
CA ALA A 55 6.56 7.32 7.17
C ALA A 55 5.10 7.47 7.64
N PHE A 56 4.11 7.21 6.78
CA PHE A 56 2.69 7.27 7.19
C PHE A 56 2.08 5.90 7.46
N CYS A 57 2.48 4.83 6.76
CA CYS A 57 1.88 3.50 6.96
C CYS A 57 2.23 2.90 8.32
N LEU A 58 3.49 3.02 8.78
CA LEU A 58 3.91 2.44 10.05
C LEU A 58 3.14 3.01 11.24
N PRO A 59 3.09 4.34 11.46
CA PRO A 59 2.34 4.90 12.58
C PRO A 59 0.81 4.69 12.43
N ALA A 60 0.26 4.74 11.21
CA ALA A 60 -1.16 4.49 10.99
C ALA A 60 -1.53 3.04 11.34
N LEU A 61 -0.72 2.05 10.93
CA LEU A 61 -0.91 0.64 11.29
C LEU A 61 -0.82 0.43 12.79
N GLN A 62 0.18 1.03 13.46
CA GLN A 62 0.35 0.94 14.90
C GLN A 62 -0.87 1.46 15.64
N LEU A 63 -1.29 2.71 15.37
CA LEU A 63 -2.41 3.34 16.07
C LEU A 63 -3.75 2.63 15.78
N VAL A 64 -3.95 2.11 14.56
CA VAL A 64 -5.10 1.26 14.25
C VAL A 64 -5.05 -0.03 15.07
N HIS A 65 -3.92 -0.73 15.10
CA HIS A 65 -3.75 -1.95 15.86
C HIS A 65 -3.96 -1.72 17.36
N GLU A 66 -3.39 -0.65 17.92
CA GLU A 66 -3.59 -0.25 19.32
C GLU A 66 -5.05 0.08 19.61
N SER A 67 -5.75 0.78 18.70
CA SER A 67 -7.16 1.11 18.84
C SER A 67 -8.06 -0.13 18.77
N LEU A 68 -7.66 -1.15 18.03
CA LEU A 68 -8.35 -2.43 17.97
C LEU A 68 -8.03 -3.31 19.19
N SER A 69 -6.87 -3.12 19.82
CA SER A 69 -6.42 -3.86 21.02
C SER A 69 -6.91 -3.24 22.31
N SER A 70 -7.22 -1.94 22.30
CA SER A 70 -7.68 -1.23 23.50
C SER A 70 -9.12 -1.63 23.82
N PRO A 71 -9.43 -2.13 25.03
CA PRO A 71 -10.81 -2.25 25.45
C PRO A 71 -11.43 -0.86 25.47
N VAL A 72 -12.63 -0.73 24.92
CA VAL A 72 -13.41 0.52 24.92
C VAL A 72 -13.30 1.19 26.29
N ALA A 73 -12.74 2.38 26.36
CA ALA A 73 -12.60 3.17 27.57
C ALA A 73 -13.98 3.56 28.10
N GLY A 74 -14.55 2.72 28.97
CA GLY A 74 -15.88 2.90 29.54
C GLY A 74 -16.27 1.81 30.54
N GLY A 75 -15.33 1.05 31.12
CA GLY A 75 -15.68 0.07 32.15
C GLY A 75 -14.44 -0.45 32.88
N SER A 76 -14.44 -0.26 34.17
CA SER A 76 -13.46 -0.84 35.09
C SER A 76 -13.27 -2.35 34.83
N SER A 77 -12.04 -2.82 34.87
CA SER A 77 -11.55 -4.19 34.57
C SER A 77 -12.13 -5.33 35.45
N SER A 78 -13.25 -5.13 36.08
CA SER A 78 -13.99 -6.13 36.92
C SER A 78 -15.48 -6.25 36.57
N GLY A 79 -15.93 -5.71 35.42
CA GLY A 79 -17.33 -5.68 35.00
C GLY A 79 -17.74 -6.83 34.07
N LYS A 80 -19.03 -7.22 34.13
CA LYS A 80 -19.69 -8.08 33.13
C LYS A 80 -19.64 -7.42 31.75
N LEU A 81 -19.60 -8.23 30.69
CA LEU A 81 -19.79 -7.73 29.33
C LEU A 81 -21.10 -6.94 29.21
N GLY A 82 -21.03 -5.71 28.65
CA GLY A 82 -22.23 -4.88 28.48
C GLY A 82 -23.12 -5.27 27.29
N ALA A 83 -22.68 -6.21 26.44
CA ALA A 83 -23.42 -6.70 25.28
C ALA A 83 -23.97 -8.11 25.51
N PRO A 84 -25.18 -8.44 25.02
CA PRO A 84 -25.77 -9.77 25.20
C PRO A 84 -24.99 -10.82 24.38
N VAL A 85 -24.90 -12.03 24.95
CA VAL A 85 -24.38 -13.19 24.22
C VAL A 85 -25.47 -13.70 23.29
N VAL A 86 -25.16 -13.70 21.99
CA VAL A 86 -26.08 -14.10 20.91
C VAL A 86 -25.37 -14.96 19.89
N LEU A 87 -26.10 -15.72 19.10
CA LEU A 87 -25.55 -16.35 17.91
C LEU A 87 -25.25 -15.28 16.84
N SER A 88 -24.06 -15.31 16.28
CA SER A 88 -23.63 -14.34 15.26
C SER A 88 -24.37 -14.58 13.96
N ASP A 89 -24.91 -13.52 13.35
CA ASP A 89 -25.49 -13.50 12.01
C ASP A 89 -24.43 -13.40 10.91
N GLN A 90 -23.20 -13.06 11.28
CA GLN A 90 -22.05 -12.91 10.37
C GLN A 90 -21.17 -14.18 10.36
N ASP A 91 -21.07 -14.87 11.49
CA ASP A 91 -20.27 -16.09 11.64
C ASP A 91 -21.19 -17.33 11.55
N CYS A 92 -21.91 -17.41 10.44
CA CYS A 92 -22.81 -18.51 10.09
C CYS A 92 -22.83 -18.77 8.58
N ASP A 93 -23.25 -19.98 8.21
CA ASP A 93 -23.45 -20.33 6.79
C ASP A 93 -24.57 -19.51 6.15
N SER A 94 -24.49 -19.21 4.87
CA SER A 94 -25.39 -18.30 4.16
C SER A 94 -26.88 -18.72 4.15
N PHE A 95 -27.17 -19.95 4.43
CA PHE A 95 -28.53 -20.51 4.54
C PHE A 95 -28.96 -20.81 5.99
N PHE A 96 -28.11 -20.48 6.96
CA PHE A 96 -28.42 -20.57 8.37
C PHE A 96 -29.00 -19.22 8.83
N VAL A 97 -30.24 -19.23 9.29
CA VAL A 97 -30.97 -18.02 9.68
C VAL A 97 -31.02 -17.93 11.21
N THR A 98 -30.66 -16.77 11.76
CA THR A 98 -30.73 -16.55 13.21
C THR A 98 -31.28 -15.15 13.54
N ASP A 99 -31.96 -15.02 14.69
CA ASP A 99 -32.31 -13.78 15.35
C ASP A 99 -31.47 -13.53 16.63
N GLY A 100 -30.36 -14.29 16.78
CA GLY A 100 -29.48 -14.25 17.93
C GLY A 100 -29.77 -15.33 18.95
N TYR A 101 -31.00 -15.76 19.16
CA TYR A 101 -31.39 -16.81 20.11
C TYR A 101 -32.13 -17.96 19.44
N ARG A 102 -32.89 -17.71 18.40
CA ARG A 102 -33.53 -18.72 17.56
C ARG A 102 -32.71 -18.92 16.31
N CYS A 103 -32.45 -20.14 15.92
CA CYS A 103 -31.75 -20.48 14.69
C CYS A 103 -32.42 -21.61 13.94
N GLN A 104 -32.39 -21.57 12.61
CA GLN A 104 -33.04 -22.53 11.76
C GLN A 104 -32.32 -22.73 10.42
N THR A 105 -32.49 -23.93 9.85
CA THR A 105 -32.21 -24.23 8.46
C THR A 105 -33.41 -24.94 7.86
N ARG A 106 -33.78 -24.58 6.61
CA ARG A 106 -34.90 -25.19 5.87
C ARG A 106 -34.41 -26.03 4.68
N LEU A 107 -33.11 -26.21 4.53
CA LEU A 107 -32.49 -26.98 3.47
C LEU A 107 -32.05 -28.35 3.97
N ASP A 108 -32.02 -29.31 3.06
CA ASP A 108 -31.47 -30.66 3.31
C ASP A 108 -29.93 -30.66 3.28
N GLN A 109 -29.33 -29.59 3.77
CA GLN A 109 -27.89 -29.39 3.93
C GLN A 109 -27.59 -28.97 5.35
N TRP A 110 -26.40 -29.32 5.83
CA TRP A 110 -25.92 -28.88 7.13
C TRP A 110 -25.55 -27.40 7.07
N GLY A 111 -26.16 -26.58 7.91
CA GLY A 111 -25.79 -25.20 8.16
C GLY A 111 -25.35 -25.01 9.59
N GLY A 112 -24.30 -24.26 9.80
CA GLY A 112 -23.76 -23.99 11.12
C GLY A 112 -23.65 -22.51 11.43
N GLY A 113 -23.59 -22.20 12.72
CA GLY A 113 -23.37 -20.87 13.25
C GLY A 113 -22.62 -20.93 14.60
N ARG A 114 -21.99 -19.83 14.94
CA ARG A 114 -21.18 -19.66 16.14
C ARG A 114 -21.69 -18.48 16.95
N ALA A 115 -21.60 -18.55 18.29
CA ALA A 115 -21.94 -17.40 19.13
C ALA A 115 -20.89 -16.28 19.01
N ASN A 116 -21.33 -15.05 19.29
CA ASN A 116 -20.48 -13.86 19.28
C ASN A 116 -19.42 -13.85 20.41
N LEU A 117 -19.60 -14.66 21.44
CA LEU A 117 -18.72 -14.75 22.60
C LEU A 117 -18.12 -16.14 22.73
N GLY A 118 -16.80 -16.21 22.86
CA GLY A 118 -16.03 -17.38 23.23
C GLY A 118 -15.40 -17.24 24.60
N VAL A 119 -14.93 -18.34 25.15
CA VAL A 119 -14.27 -18.44 26.44
C VAL A 119 -12.91 -19.10 26.31
N LYS A 120 -11.90 -18.64 27.09
CA LYS A 120 -10.53 -19.18 27.09
C LYS A 120 -10.08 -19.66 28.45
N ARG A 121 -10.88 -19.40 29.48
CA ARG A 121 -10.63 -19.84 30.85
C ARG A 121 -11.95 -19.90 31.62
N GLY A 122 -12.09 -20.80 32.57
CA GLY A 122 -13.30 -20.96 33.39
C GLY A 122 -14.13 -22.17 33.00
N LYS A 123 -15.26 -22.37 33.71
CA LYS A 123 -16.24 -23.43 33.47
C LYS A 123 -17.57 -22.84 33.07
N PHE A 124 -17.98 -23.09 31.82
CA PHE A 124 -19.14 -22.43 31.21
C PHE A 124 -20.17 -23.41 30.67
N TYR A 125 -21.41 -22.94 30.62
CA TYR A 125 -22.60 -23.68 30.25
C TYR A 125 -23.53 -22.83 29.38
N PHE A 126 -24.14 -23.46 28.39
CA PHE A 126 -25.29 -22.93 27.64
C PHE A 126 -26.28 -24.05 27.31
N GLU A 127 -27.52 -23.71 26.92
CA GLU A 127 -28.56 -24.65 26.53
C GLU A 127 -29.04 -24.43 25.12
N ALA A 128 -29.44 -25.51 24.45
CA ALA A 128 -30.11 -25.52 23.15
C ALA A 128 -31.37 -26.38 23.24
N ALA A 129 -32.53 -25.79 23.01
CA ALA A 129 -33.82 -26.52 22.98
C ALA A 129 -34.22 -26.72 21.52
N LEU A 130 -34.49 -27.97 21.13
CA LEU A 130 -35.00 -28.30 19.80
C LEU A 130 -36.51 -28.02 19.72
N THR A 131 -36.90 -27.14 18.77
CA THR A 131 -38.29 -26.73 18.59
C THR A 131 -38.94 -27.36 17.36
N ASP A 132 -38.16 -27.99 16.47
CA ASP A 132 -38.62 -28.65 15.28
C ASP A 132 -37.94 -30.01 15.06
N GLU A 133 -38.51 -30.84 14.17
CA GLU A 133 -37.90 -32.10 13.75
C GLU A 133 -36.76 -31.87 12.78
N GLY A 134 -35.78 -32.74 12.76
CA GLY A 134 -34.61 -32.66 11.88
C GLY A 134 -33.34 -33.02 12.61
N LEU A 135 -32.20 -32.83 11.99
CA LEU A 135 -30.90 -33.18 12.54
C LEU A 135 -30.20 -31.96 13.15
N SER A 136 -29.60 -32.17 14.30
CA SER A 136 -28.87 -31.11 15.03
C SER A 136 -27.60 -31.63 15.64
N ARG A 137 -26.62 -30.72 15.80
CA ARG A 137 -25.42 -30.89 16.62
C ARG A 137 -25.18 -29.62 17.42
N PHE A 138 -24.85 -29.78 18.69
CA PHE A 138 -24.48 -28.68 19.58
C PHE A 138 -23.11 -28.95 20.17
N GLY A 139 -22.33 -27.91 20.45
CA GLY A 139 -21.01 -28.10 21.01
C GLY A 139 -20.17 -26.85 21.11
N TRP A 140 -18.86 -27.05 21.10
CA TRP A 140 -17.87 -25.98 21.18
C TRP A 140 -16.92 -26.02 19.97
N VAL A 141 -16.52 -24.87 19.48
CA VAL A 141 -15.68 -24.73 18.29
C VAL A 141 -14.70 -23.58 18.48
N THR A 142 -13.46 -23.74 18.04
CA THR A 142 -12.50 -22.63 18.03
C THR A 142 -12.79 -21.68 16.88
N ILE A 143 -12.15 -20.50 16.85
CA ILE A 143 -12.32 -19.52 15.77
C ILE A 143 -11.92 -20.09 14.39
N ALA A 144 -10.93 -20.96 14.32
CA ALA A 144 -10.47 -21.62 13.10
C ALA A 144 -11.24 -22.93 12.78
N GLY A 145 -12.17 -23.36 13.65
CA GLY A 145 -12.94 -24.60 13.47
C GLY A 145 -14.08 -24.45 12.48
N ASN A 146 -14.47 -25.58 11.88
CA ASN A 146 -15.56 -25.64 10.93
C ASN A 146 -16.93 -25.46 11.62
N LEU A 147 -17.82 -24.66 11.03
CA LEU A 147 -19.18 -24.46 11.52
C LEU A 147 -20.06 -25.71 11.43
N ALA A 148 -19.74 -26.66 10.55
CA ALA A 148 -20.30 -28.02 10.58
C ALA A 148 -19.59 -28.83 11.66
N LEU A 149 -20.09 -28.77 12.87
CA LEU A 149 -19.48 -29.31 14.08
C LEU A 149 -19.05 -30.77 13.95
N GLY A 150 -17.82 -31.05 14.40
CA GLY A 150 -17.26 -32.39 14.46
C GLY A 150 -16.60 -32.89 13.18
N LEU A 151 -16.52 -32.08 12.12
CA LEU A 151 -15.86 -32.47 10.88
C LEU A 151 -14.35 -32.22 10.89
N ASP A 152 -13.85 -31.36 11.78
CA ASP A 152 -12.43 -31.08 11.93
C ASP A 152 -11.95 -31.31 13.38
N LYS A 153 -10.64 -31.11 13.61
CA LYS A 153 -10.01 -31.30 14.93
C LYS A 153 -10.27 -30.14 15.91
N GLN A 154 -10.90 -29.06 15.45
CA GLN A 154 -11.12 -27.83 16.22
C GLN A 154 -12.60 -27.60 16.57
N SER A 155 -13.47 -28.50 16.17
CA SER A 155 -14.90 -28.50 16.47
C SER A 155 -15.33 -29.80 17.16
N PHE A 156 -16.13 -29.68 18.21
CA PHE A 156 -16.57 -30.76 19.07
C PHE A 156 -18.10 -30.73 19.16
N GLY A 157 -18.76 -31.75 18.66
CA GLY A 157 -20.21 -31.76 18.57
C GLY A 157 -20.87 -33.02 19.16
N TYR A 158 -22.08 -32.86 19.72
CA TYR A 158 -22.98 -33.91 20.10
C TYR A 158 -24.26 -33.81 19.27
N GLY A 159 -24.64 -34.89 18.61
CA GLY A 159 -25.72 -34.91 17.62
C GLY A 159 -26.97 -35.62 18.07
N GLY A 160 -28.12 -35.29 17.47
CA GLY A 160 -29.43 -35.86 17.76
C GLY A 160 -29.52 -37.40 17.64
N THR A 161 -28.56 -38.04 16.99
CA THR A 161 -28.45 -39.52 16.90
C THR A 161 -27.79 -40.16 18.10
N GLY A 162 -27.46 -39.41 19.16
CA GLY A 162 -26.78 -39.92 20.35
C GLY A 162 -25.26 -40.06 20.18
N LYS A 163 -24.69 -39.49 19.14
CA LYS A 163 -23.26 -39.62 18.83
C LYS A 163 -22.50 -38.31 19.08
N LYS A 164 -21.29 -38.39 19.60
CA LYS A 164 -20.32 -37.30 19.62
C LYS A 164 -19.47 -37.34 18.36
N SER A 165 -19.00 -36.16 17.92
CA SER A 165 -18.20 -36.03 16.70
C SER A 165 -17.05 -35.05 16.86
N ASN A 166 -15.85 -35.46 16.39
CA ASN A 166 -14.65 -34.64 16.26
C ASN A 166 -13.76 -35.24 15.15
N ALA A 167 -13.03 -34.42 14.40
CA ALA A 167 -12.12 -34.86 13.36
C ALA A 167 -12.76 -35.79 12.29
N GLY A 168 -14.07 -35.64 12.02
CA GLY A 168 -14.81 -36.49 11.10
C GLY A 168 -15.17 -37.86 11.64
N THR A 169 -14.83 -38.19 12.87
CA THR A 169 -15.18 -39.44 13.55
C THR A 169 -16.48 -39.30 14.37
N PHE A 170 -17.33 -40.33 14.32
CA PHE A 170 -18.61 -40.34 15.01
C PHE A 170 -18.64 -41.56 15.95
N GLU A 171 -18.75 -41.30 17.24
CA GLU A 171 -18.73 -42.33 18.30
C GLU A 171 -20.01 -42.30 19.11
N ASP A 172 -20.48 -43.45 19.58
CA ASP A 172 -21.62 -43.53 20.47
C ASP A 172 -21.24 -42.86 21.81
N TYR A 173 -22.12 -41.99 22.33
CA TYR A 173 -21.81 -41.23 23.54
C TYR A 173 -23.00 -41.13 24.49
N GLY A 174 -24.08 -40.54 24.08
CA GLY A 174 -25.23 -40.31 24.93
C GLY A 174 -26.52 -40.90 24.34
N GLU A 175 -27.65 -40.43 24.79
CA GLU A 175 -28.96 -40.83 24.28
C GLU A 175 -29.34 -40.01 23.05
N PRO A 176 -30.05 -40.61 22.08
CA PRO A 176 -30.68 -39.82 20.98
C PRO A 176 -31.60 -38.74 21.55
N PHE A 177 -31.62 -37.59 20.86
CA PHE A 177 -32.47 -36.48 21.26
C PHE A 177 -33.13 -35.81 20.02
N GLY A 178 -34.27 -35.17 20.24
CA GLY A 178 -35.05 -34.55 19.20
C GLY A 178 -35.96 -33.41 19.68
N LYS A 179 -37.02 -33.14 18.95
CA LYS A 179 -37.99 -32.09 19.26
C LYS A 179 -38.50 -32.17 20.71
N GLY A 180 -38.42 -31.06 21.42
CA GLY A 180 -38.84 -30.92 22.81
C GLY A 180 -37.71 -31.20 23.83
N ASP A 181 -36.58 -31.79 23.41
CA ASP A 181 -35.42 -31.98 24.28
C ASP A 181 -34.60 -30.71 24.43
N VAL A 182 -34.00 -30.52 25.61
CA VAL A 182 -33.06 -29.45 25.94
C VAL A 182 -31.69 -30.05 26.18
N ILE A 183 -30.71 -29.66 25.40
CA ILE A 183 -29.32 -30.09 25.50
C ILE A 183 -28.52 -28.99 26.19
N GLY A 184 -27.96 -29.31 27.36
CA GLY A 184 -26.96 -28.50 28.05
C GLY A 184 -25.56 -28.82 27.51
N VAL A 185 -24.77 -27.82 27.28
CA VAL A 185 -23.43 -27.94 26.69
C VAL A 185 -22.42 -27.29 27.62
N CYS A 186 -21.54 -28.07 28.17
CA CYS A 186 -20.56 -27.69 29.19
C CYS A 186 -19.14 -27.65 28.60
N ILE A 187 -18.32 -26.70 29.08
CA ILE A 187 -16.88 -26.69 28.85
C ILE A 187 -16.14 -26.35 30.14
N ASP A 188 -15.12 -27.14 30.48
CA ASP A 188 -14.18 -26.87 31.56
C ASP A 188 -12.80 -26.57 30.99
N LEU A 189 -12.33 -25.34 31.15
CA LEU A 189 -11.03 -24.83 30.66
C LEU A 189 -10.06 -24.56 31.84
N GLU A 190 -10.36 -25.04 33.07
CA GLU A 190 -9.52 -24.83 34.26
C GLU A 190 -8.93 -26.11 34.79
N GLU A 191 -9.75 -27.12 35.09
CA GLU A 191 -9.32 -28.33 35.78
C GLU A 191 -9.20 -29.52 34.83
N SER A 192 -10.30 -29.94 34.22
CA SER A 192 -10.35 -31.15 33.43
C SER A 192 -10.05 -30.98 31.96
N TYR A 193 -10.08 -29.74 31.45
CA TYR A 193 -9.98 -29.43 30.02
C TYR A 193 -10.87 -30.34 29.19
N SER A 194 -12.17 -30.34 29.50
CA SER A 194 -13.13 -31.28 28.95
C SER A 194 -14.42 -30.58 28.48
N ILE A 195 -15.13 -31.29 27.58
CA ILE A 195 -16.45 -30.92 27.08
C ILE A 195 -17.40 -32.05 27.47
N SER A 196 -18.53 -31.71 28.10
CA SER A 196 -19.59 -32.64 28.48
C SER A 196 -20.97 -32.10 28.07
N PHE A 197 -21.95 -32.97 28.06
CA PHE A 197 -23.32 -32.61 27.67
C PHE A 197 -24.33 -33.13 28.71
N CYS A 198 -25.46 -32.42 28.77
CA CYS A 198 -26.60 -32.81 29.58
C CYS A 198 -27.84 -32.96 28.67
N LYS A 199 -28.68 -33.96 28.90
CA LYS A 199 -30.00 -34.07 28.25
C LYS A 199 -31.09 -33.84 29.29
N ASN A 200 -31.91 -32.82 29.09
CA ASN A 200 -33.02 -32.46 30.00
C ASN A 200 -32.57 -32.27 31.46
N GLY A 201 -31.31 -31.80 31.66
CA GLY A 201 -30.70 -31.63 32.98
C GLY A 201 -30.01 -32.88 33.56
N VAL A 202 -30.02 -34.01 32.86
CA VAL A 202 -29.27 -35.23 33.25
C VAL A 202 -27.90 -35.18 32.59
N ASP A 203 -26.82 -35.26 33.38
CA ASP A 203 -25.43 -35.28 32.92
C ASP A 203 -25.13 -36.60 32.18
N LEU A 204 -24.55 -36.51 30.99
CA LEU A 204 -24.13 -37.62 30.15
C LEU A 204 -22.63 -37.96 30.33
N GLY A 205 -21.94 -37.25 31.19
CA GLY A 205 -20.49 -37.39 31.43
C GLY A 205 -19.59 -36.70 30.41
N VAL A 206 -18.29 -36.91 30.50
CA VAL A 206 -17.29 -36.29 29.64
C VAL A 206 -17.35 -36.88 28.23
N ALA A 207 -17.61 -36.04 27.23
CA ALA A 207 -17.59 -36.41 25.83
C ALA A 207 -16.20 -36.34 25.22
N PHE A 208 -15.50 -35.24 25.50
CA PHE A 208 -14.19 -34.96 24.91
C PHE A 208 -13.23 -34.41 25.94
N VAL A 209 -11.96 -34.80 25.81
CA VAL A 209 -10.84 -34.13 26.47
C VAL A 209 -10.17 -33.23 25.47
N ILE A 210 -10.03 -31.94 25.79
CA ILE A 210 -9.45 -30.94 24.90
C ILE A 210 -7.95 -31.22 24.72
N PRO A 211 -7.47 -31.43 23.48
CA PRO A 211 -6.08 -31.73 23.20
C PRO A 211 -5.14 -30.63 23.72
N PRO A 212 -3.90 -30.97 24.15
CA PRO A 212 -2.95 -29.99 24.69
C PRO A 212 -2.64 -28.81 23.74
N ASN A 213 -2.62 -29.03 22.43
CA ASN A 213 -2.38 -28.02 21.41
C ASN A 213 -3.54 -27.02 21.24
N LEU A 214 -4.70 -27.29 21.81
CA LEU A 214 -5.86 -26.39 21.81
C LEU A 214 -6.08 -25.71 23.16
N ARG A 215 -5.30 -26.08 24.20
CA ARG A 215 -5.38 -25.44 25.52
C ARG A 215 -4.87 -24.01 25.40
N GLY A 216 -5.66 -23.04 25.88
CA GLY A 216 -5.42 -21.62 25.73
C GLY A 216 -6.07 -20.99 24.47
N SER A 217 -6.62 -21.82 23.57
CA SER A 217 -7.48 -21.31 22.49
C SER A 217 -8.84 -20.87 23.03
N SER A 218 -9.48 -19.94 22.32
CA SER A 218 -10.84 -19.51 22.62
C SER A 218 -11.85 -20.48 22.01
N PHE A 219 -12.82 -20.92 22.82
CA PHE A 219 -13.91 -21.80 22.40
C PHE A 219 -15.24 -21.05 22.38
N PHE A 220 -15.97 -21.17 21.30
CA PHE A 220 -17.26 -20.53 21.06
C PHE A 220 -18.37 -21.57 21.05
N PRO A 221 -19.58 -21.28 21.57
CA PRO A 221 -20.74 -22.11 21.32
C PRO A 221 -20.96 -22.30 19.82
N GLY A 222 -21.04 -23.54 19.38
CA GLY A 222 -21.28 -23.89 17.99
C GLY A 222 -22.59 -24.67 17.83
N ILE A 223 -23.32 -24.37 16.77
CA ILE A 223 -24.58 -25.01 16.44
C ILE A 223 -24.56 -25.43 14.98
N SER A 224 -24.97 -26.66 14.67
CA SER A 224 -25.18 -27.11 13.29
C SER A 224 -26.54 -27.76 13.18
N LEU A 225 -27.31 -27.32 12.19
CA LEU A 225 -28.68 -27.80 11.93
C LEU A 225 -28.82 -28.28 10.49
N LYS A 226 -29.70 -29.27 10.30
CA LYS A 226 -30.15 -29.73 8.97
C LYS A 226 -31.65 -29.93 9.00
N ASN A 227 -32.40 -29.10 8.28
CA ASN A 227 -33.87 -29.06 8.28
C ASN A 227 -34.45 -29.06 9.69
N ALA A 228 -33.93 -28.20 10.57
CA ALA A 228 -34.25 -28.14 11.99
C ALA A 228 -34.25 -26.70 12.49
N GLU A 229 -34.89 -26.51 13.67
CA GLU A 229 -34.93 -25.25 14.39
C GLU A 229 -34.58 -25.48 15.87
N ALA A 230 -33.79 -24.56 16.44
CA ALA A 230 -33.42 -24.58 17.86
C ALA A 230 -33.52 -23.21 18.50
N LEU A 231 -33.82 -23.19 19.80
CA LEU A 231 -33.81 -22.01 20.64
C LEU A 231 -32.66 -22.12 21.65
N LEU A 232 -31.82 -21.08 21.69
CA LEU A 232 -30.61 -21.01 22.49
C LEU A 232 -30.83 -20.22 23.78
N ASN A 233 -30.13 -20.64 24.81
CA ASN A 233 -30.10 -19.98 26.12
C ASN A 233 -28.63 -19.90 26.60
N PHE A 234 -28.07 -18.71 26.56
CA PHE A 234 -26.70 -18.42 27.03
C PHE A 234 -26.66 -17.92 28.49
N GLY A 235 -27.83 -17.75 29.13
CA GLY A 235 -27.99 -17.23 30.46
C GLY A 235 -29.05 -16.13 30.58
N GLN A 236 -29.65 -15.67 29.46
CA GLN A 236 -30.75 -14.71 29.46
C GLN A 236 -32.01 -15.24 30.17
N ARG A 237 -32.17 -16.58 30.25
CA ARG A 237 -33.21 -17.27 31.02
C ARG A 237 -32.55 -18.30 31.93
N LYS A 238 -32.18 -17.88 33.15
CA LYS A 238 -31.49 -18.79 34.11
C LYS A 238 -32.38 -19.96 34.49
N SER A 239 -31.99 -21.17 34.07
CA SER A 239 -32.64 -22.41 34.49
C SER A 239 -31.89 -23.03 35.69
N GLN A 240 -32.57 -23.88 36.47
CA GLN A 240 -31.95 -24.64 37.58
C GLN A 240 -31.17 -25.87 37.08
N ARG A 241 -31.05 -26.06 35.77
CA ARG A 241 -30.42 -27.27 35.15
C ARG A 241 -28.91 -27.15 34.99
N ILE A 242 -28.31 -26.05 35.41
CA ILE A 242 -26.88 -25.85 35.34
C ILE A 242 -26.13 -26.81 36.26
N PRO A 243 -25.13 -27.55 35.78
CA PRO A 243 -24.30 -28.41 36.63
C PRO A 243 -23.52 -27.63 37.67
N ALA A 244 -23.25 -28.28 38.83
CA ALA A 244 -22.51 -27.63 39.92
C ALA A 244 -21.10 -27.21 39.46
N GLY A 245 -20.72 -25.98 39.80
CA GLY A 245 -19.41 -25.42 39.45
C GLY A 245 -19.34 -24.74 38.10
N PHE A 246 -20.38 -24.84 37.26
CA PHE A 246 -20.43 -24.11 35.98
C PHE A 246 -21.14 -22.77 36.14
N LYS A 247 -20.78 -21.82 35.25
CA LYS A 247 -21.43 -20.51 35.10
C LYS A 247 -22.17 -20.44 33.78
N TRP A 248 -23.24 -19.66 33.72
CA TRP A 248 -23.82 -19.28 32.43
C TRP A 248 -22.82 -18.50 31.61
N LEU A 249 -22.84 -18.68 30.29
CA LEU A 249 -21.94 -17.98 29.39
C LEU A 249 -22.13 -16.44 29.48
N ASP A 250 -23.36 -15.98 29.71
CA ASP A 250 -23.70 -14.56 29.92
C ASP A 250 -23.17 -13.98 31.24
N ASP A 251 -22.73 -14.84 32.18
CA ASP A 251 -22.09 -14.44 33.42
C ASP A 251 -20.54 -14.39 33.32
N ALA A 252 -19.97 -14.60 32.12
CA ALA A 252 -18.53 -14.59 31.90
C ALA A 252 -17.94 -13.18 32.09
N LEU A 253 -16.75 -13.13 32.71
CA LEU A 253 -16.02 -11.89 32.91
C LEU A 253 -15.18 -11.56 31.62
N VAL A 254 -14.91 -10.28 31.41
CA VAL A 254 -14.08 -9.83 30.28
C VAL A 254 -12.73 -10.56 30.22
N SER A 255 -12.11 -10.85 31.38
CA SER A 255 -10.84 -11.57 31.48
C SER A 255 -10.92 -13.06 31.11
N GLU A 256 -12.11 -13.66 31.13
CA GLU A 256 -12.38 -15.06 30.83
C GLU A 256 -12.79 -15.28 29.36
N THR A 257 -13.08 -14.19 28.63
CA THR A 257 -13.73 -14.22 27.34
C THR A 257 -12.82 -13.84 26.18
N SER A 258 -13.26 -14.20 24.99
CA SER A 258 -12.76 -13.75 23.71
C SER A 258 -13.97 -13.53 22.82
N LEU A 259 -14.01 -12.43 22.09
CA LEU A 259 -15.06 -12.22 21.11
C LEU A 259 -14.70 -12.96 19.81
N SER A 260 -15.68 -13.52 19.11
CA SER A 260 -15.47 -14.08 17.78
C SER A 260 -15.01 -12.93 16.86
N GLY A 261 -14.03 -13.17 16.04
CA GLY A 261 -13.18 -12.21 15.34
C GLY A 261 -13.82 -11.04 14.59
N ASP A 262 -15.16 -10.86 14.64
CA ASP A 262 -15.85 -9.76 13.98
C ASP A 262 -16.75 -8.93 14.94
N LEU A 263 -16.74 -9.22 16.24
CA LEU A 263 -17.62 -8.56 17.21
C LEU A 263 -16.88 -7.94 18.40
N CYS A 264 -15.59 -7.67 18.26
CA CYS A 264 -14.99 -6.54 18.94
C CYS A 264 -15.55 -5.29 18.25
N GLU A 265 -16.61 -4.73 18.81
CA GLU A 265 -17.24 -3.49 18.36
C GLU A 265 -18.22 -3.64 17.18
N GLY A 266 -19.26 -2.81 17.19
CA GLY A 266 -20.20 -2.63 16.09
C GLY A 266 -19.46 -2.53 14.74
N LYS A 267 -20.10 -2.91 13.67
CA LYS A 267 -19.64 -3.00 12.27
C LYS A 267 -18.25 -2.38 12.06
N ARG A 268 -17.21 -3.22 11.92
CA ARG A 268 -15.84 -2.75 11.70
C ARG A 268 -15.83 -1.80 10.52
N THR A 269 -15.60 -0.53 10.77
CA THR A 269 -15.64 0.53 9.77
C THR A 269 -14.24 1.10 9.59
N PRO A 270 -13.90 1.64 8.42
CA PRO A 270 -12.59 2.18 8.14
C PRO A 270 -12.14 3.21 9.18
N ARG A 271 -10.92 3.02 9.67
CA ARG A 271 -10.21 3.97 10.52
C ARG A 271 -9.21 4.83 9.75
N VAL A 272 -8.76 4.33 8.61
CA VAL A 272 -7.80 5.01 7.75
C VAL A 272 -8.30 5.02 6.32
N ILE A 273 -8.26 6.17 5.68
CA ILE A 273 -8.35 6.31 4.22
C ILE A 273 -7.02 6.87 3.73
N ILE A 274 -6.43 6.17 2.76
CA ILE A 274 -5.25 6.60 2.02
C ILE A 274 -5.68 6.86 0.59
N MET A 275 -5.53 8.09 0.13
CA MET A 275 -5.86 8.48 -1.25
C MET A 275 -4.61 8.58 -2.10
N GLU A 276 -4.66 7.91 -3.25
CA GLU A 276 -3.60 7.86 -4.25
C GLU A 276 -4.10 8.42 -5.58
N PRO A 277 -3.30 9.18 -6.33
CA PRO A 277 -3.72 9.74 -7.61
C PRO A 277 -3.90 8.70 -8.69
N THR A 278 -3.19 7.57 -8.63
CA THR A 278 -3.20 6.51 -9.63
C THR A 278 -3.47 5.13 -9.02
N LYS A 279 -3.94 4.21 -9.87
CA LYS A 279 -4.21 2.82 -9.44
C LYS A 279 -2.92 2.10 -9.05
N GLU A 280 -1.88 2.33 -9.80
CA GLU A 280 -0.58 1.71 -9.62
C GLU A 280 0.04 2.08 -8.25
N LEU A 281 -0.08 3.35 -7.85
CA LEU A 281 0.33 3.79 -6.50
C LEU A 281 -0.52 3.16 -5.41
N ALA A 282 -1.83 3.14 -5.57
CA ALA A 282 -2.72 2.52 -4.61
C ALA A 282 -2.41 1.01 -4.43
N GLU A 283 -2.11 0.30 -5.52
CA GLU A 283 -1.67 -1.10 -5.47
C GLU A 283 -0.35 -1.24 -4.70
N GLN A 284 0.64 -0.36 -4.93
CA GLN A 284 1.93 -0.38 -4.25
C GLN A 284 1.78 -0.14 -2.74
N VAL A 285 1.05 0.90 -2.35
CA VAL A 285 0.80 1.19 -0.92
C VAL A 285 0.07 0.03 -0.25
N PHE A 286 -0.92 -0.57 -0.93
CA PHE A 286 -1.64 -1.74 -0.42
C PHE A 286 -0.72 -2.95 -0.23
N GLU A 287 0.20 -3.21 -1.15
CA GLU A 287 1.20 -4.28 -1.02
C GLU A 287 2.18 -4.01 0.13
N GLU A 288 2.63 -2.77 0.32
CA GLU A 288 3.50 -2.40 1.44
C GLU A 288 2.79 -2.55 2.79
N ILE A 289 1.54 -2.11 2.91
CA ILE A 289 0.72 -2.34 4.11
C ILE A 289 0.66 -3.83 4.45
N ASN A 290 0.47 -4.71 3.44
CA ASN A 290 0.43 -6.14 3.66
C ASN A 290 1.77 -6.72 4.13
N LYS A 291 2.91 -6.14 3.72
CA LYS A 291 4.23 -6.51 4.22
C LYS A 291 4.42 -6.04 5.66
N PHE A 292 4.11 -4.78 5.98
CA PHE A 292 4.26 -4.22 7.32
C PHE A 292 3.41 -4.94 8.37
N ARG A 293 2.14 -5.28 8.04
CA ARG A 293 1.23 -5.94 8.99
C ARG A 293 1.53 -7.43 9.23
N LYS A 294 2.55 -8.00 8.59
CA LYS A 294 2.86 -9.44 8.59
C LYS A 294 2.90 -10.07 9.99
N TYR A 295 3.35 -9.34 10.99
CA TYR A 295 3.52 -9.79 12.37
C TYR A 295 2.49 -9.22 13.34
N LEU A 296 1.48 -8.49 12.84
CA LEU A 296 0.34 -8.02 13.64
C LEU A 296 -0.71 -9.15 13.72
N ASP A 297 -0.59 -10.04 14.70
CA ASP A 297 -1.38 -11.27 14.73
C ASP A 297 -2.80 -11.06 15.29
N HIS A 298 -2.96 -10.44 16.43
CA HIS A 298 -4.28 -10.24 17.07
C HIS A 298 -4.36 -8.90 17.81
N PRO A 299 -5.31 -8.03 17.43
CA PRO A 299 -6.28 -8.12 16.33
C PRO A 299 -5.65 -7.90 14.96
N GLN A 300 -6.01 -8.70 13.96
CA GLN A 300 -5.53 -8.47 12.60
C GLN A 300 -6.10 -7.18 12.02
N VAL A 301 -5.25 -6.35 11.43
CA VAL A 301 -5.67 -5.17 10.66
C VAL A 301 -6.10 -5.60 9.26
N SER A 302 -7.30 -5.20 8.82
CA SER A 302 -7.90 -5.56 7.53
C SER A 302 -7.81 -4.42 6.51
N PRO A 303 -6.86 -4.42 5.57
CA PRO A 303 -6.79 -3.44 4.49
C PRO A 303 -7.66 -3.84 3.30
N MET A 304 -8.18 -2.85 2.57
CA MET A 304 -8.93 -2.99 1.33
C MET A 304 -8.36 -2.07 0.25
N LEU A 305 -8.24 -2.59 -0.97
CA LEU A 305 -7.87 -1.82 -2.14
C LEU A 305 -9.14 -1.40 -2.89
N CYS A 306 -9.32 -0.10 -3.13
CA CYS A 306 -10.51 0.49 -3.74
C CYS A 306 -10.14 1.30 -4.99
N ILE A 307 -9.97 0.61 -6.12
CA ILE A 307 -9.54 1.18 -7.40
C ILE A 307 -10.51 0.86 -8.54
N GLY A 308 -10.47 1.69 -9.59
CA GLY A 308 -11.31 1.47 -10.77
C GLY A 308 -10.92 0.19 -11.53
N GLY A 309 -11.92 -0.57 -11.96
CA GLY A 309 -11.75 -1.85 -12.65
C GLY A 309 -12.11 -3.06 -11.78
N GLU A 310 -12.19 -2.89 -10.45
CA GLU A 310 -12.70 -3.90 -9.55
C GLU A 310 -14.23 -3.95 -9.51
N GLU A 311 -14.78 -5.15 -9.35
CA GLU A 311 -16.22 -5.36 -9.23
C GLU A 311 -16.76 -4.76 -7.94
N ASN A 312 -17.70 -3.83 -8.02
CA ASN A 312 -18.35 -3.22 -6.85
C ASN A 312 -18.89 -4.26 -5.87
N ARG A 313 -19.41 -5.39 -6.36
CA ARG A 313 -19.96 -6.44 -5.51
C ARG A 313 -18.91 -7.04 -4.56
N LYS A 314 -17.68 -7.26 -5.03
CA LYS A 314 -16.58 -7.78 -4.19
C LYS A 314 -16.16 -6.76 -3.13
N LEU A 315 -16.03 -5.48 -3.53
CA LEU A 315 -15.67 -4.40 -2.60
C LEU A 315 -16.72 -4.22 -1.50
N LEU A 316 -18.00 -4.22 -1.87
CA LEU A 316 -19.09 -4.13 -0.90
C LEU A 316 -19.13 -5.35 0.03
N GLN A 317 -18.84 -6.54 -0.46
CA GLN A 317 -18.74 -7.73 0.39
C GLN A 317 -17.57 -7.64 1.37
N GLN A 318 -16.42 -7.08 0.96
CA GLN A 318 -15.30 -6.84 1.88
C GLN A 318 -15.66 -5.80 2.95
N LEU A 319 -16.31 -4.69 2.57
CA LEU A 319 -16.77 -3.69 3.53
C LEU A 319 -17.74 -4.26 4.56
N ARG A 320 -18.64 -5.14 4.14
CA ARG A 320 -19.56 -5.83 5.06
C ARG A 320 -18.87 -6.80 6.00
N ARG A 321 -17.72 -7.38 5.59
CA ARG A 321 -16.88 -8.24 6.46
C ARG A 321 -16.05 -7.45 7.47
N GLY A 322 -15.95 -6.13 7.30
CA GLY A 322 -15.16 -5.25 8.14
C GLY A 322 -13.80 -4.91 7.52
N VAL A 323 -13.51 -3.62 7.45
CA VAL A 323 -12.28 -3.07 6.88
C VAL A 323 -11.77 -1.97 7.80
N ASP A 324 -10.48 -1.96 8.09
CA ASP A 324 -9.85 -0.95 8.95
C ASP A 324 -9.12 0.13 8.13
N ILE A 325 -8.51 -0.25 7.01
CA ILE A 325 -7.74 0.64 6.14
C ILE A 325 -8.25 0.53 4.71
N VAL A 326 -8.58 1.66 4.09
CA VAL A 326 -8.97 1.74 2.69
C VAL A 326 -7.89 2.49 1.92
N VAL A 327 -7.26 1.84 0.95
CA VAL A 327 -6.36 2.47 -0.02
C VAL A 327 -7.15 2.68 -1.30
N ALA A 328 -7.28 3.91 -1.77
CA ALA A 328 -8.24 4.23 -2.82
C ALA A 328 -7.76 5.29 -3.82
N THR A 329 -8.30 5.19 -5.04
CA THR A 329 -8.30 6.35 -5.95
C THR A 329 -9.58 7.19 -5.73
N PRO A 330 -9.53 8.54 -5.85
CA PRO A 330 -10.63 9.44 -5.48
C PRO A 330 -11.97 9.08 -6.11
N GLY A 331 -12.00 8.85 -7.44
CA GLY A 331 -13.24 8.55 -8.16
C GLY A 331 -13.91 7.26 -7.69
N LYS A 332 -13.13 6.19 -7.43
CA LYS A 332 -13.70 4.92 -6.97
C LYS A 332 -14.18 4.99 -5.53
N LEU A 333 -13.47 5.73 -4.69
CA LEU A 333 -13.90 5.96 -3.30
C LEU A 333 -15.23 6.72 -3.26
N ASP A 334 -15.41 7.74 -4.11
CA ASP A 334 -16.67 8.48 -4.22
C ASP A 334 -17.83 7.59 -4.69
N ASP A 335 -17.58 6.69 -5.65
CA ASP A 335 -18.58 5.70 -6.10
C ASP A 335 -19.07 4.82 -4.95
N ILE A 336 -18.13 4.30 -4.14
CA ILE A 336 -18.45 3.44 -2.98
C ILE A 336 -19.11 4.24 -1.87
N TYR A 337 -18.67 5.47 -1.61
CA TYR A 337 -19.30 6.34 -0.63
C TYR A 337 -20.76 6.67 -1.02
N ASN A 338 -21.00 7.01 -2.30
CA ASN A 338 -22.34 7.31 -2.80
C ASN A 338 -23.28 6.08 -2.81
N SER A 339 -22.75 4.85 -2.73
CA SER A 339 -23.58 3.65 -2.55
C SER A 339 -24.19 3.52 -1.15
N GLY A 340 -23.74 4.33 -0.18
CA GLY A 340 -24.21 4.34 1.20
C GLY A 340 -23.69 3.21 2.09
N GLU A 341 -22.79 2.37 1.58
CA GLU A 341 -22.23 1.21 2.31
C GLU A 341 -20.93 1.58 3.09
N LEU A 342 -20.30 2.71 2.77
CA LEU A 342 -19.08 3.17 3.42
C LEU A 342 -19.42 4.04 4.62
N ASP A 343 -19.26 3.49 5.81
CA ASP A 343 -19.42 4.20 7.08
C ASP A 343 -18.06 4.78 7.52
N LEU A 344 -18.01 6.09 7.75
CA LEU A 344 -16.79 6.84 8.07
C LEU A 344 -16.77 7.31 9.55
N SER A 345 -17.63 6.78 10.39
CA SER A 345 -17.79 7.22 11.79
C SER A 345 -16.58 6.92 12.68
N SER A 346 -15.77 5.90 12.32
CA SER A 346 -14.58 5.46 13.08
C SER A 346 -13.27 6.02 12.58
N MET A 347 -13.30 6.95 11.60
CA MET A 347 -12.09 7.49 10.98
C MET A 347 -11.10 8.06 12.01
N MET A 348 -9.84 7.67 11.89
CA MET A 348 -8.70 8.19 12.65
C MET A 348 -7.75 8.99 11.76
N PHE A 349 -7.52 8.53 10.53
CA PHE A 349 -6.59 9.14 9.59
C PHE A 349 -7.22 9.37 8.23
N PHE A 350 -6.93 10.53 7.67
CA PHE A 350 -7.20 10.90 6.29
C PHE A 350 -5.88 11.28 5.64
N ILE A 351 -5.35 10.39 4.79
CA ILE A 351 -3.99 10.48 4.23
C ILE A 351 -4.10 10.78 2.74
N LEU A 352 -3.42 11.82 2.30
CA LEU A 352 -3.26 12.19 0.89
C LEU A 352 -1.79 12.01 0.52
N ASP A 353 -1.48 11.00 -0.27
CA ASP A 353 -0.13 10.84 -0.83
C ASP A 353 -0.07 11.41 -2.25
N GLU A 354 1.09 11.89 -2.66
CA GLU A 354 1.29 12.67 -3.87
C GLU A 354 0.19 13.73 -4.06
N ALA A 355 -0.04 14.55 -3.01
CA ALA A 355 -1.12 15.53 -2.95
C ALA A 355 -1.09 16.52 -4.12
N ASP A 356 0.10 16.92 -4.62
CA ASP A 356 0.27 17.69 -5.83
C ASP A 356 -0.36 17.01 -7.06
N SER A 357 -0.06 15.73 -7.27
CA SER A 357 -0.64 14.94 -8.35
C SER A 357 -2.16 14.74 -8.23
N LEU A 358 -2.67 14.60 -7.00
CA LEU A 358 -4.12 14.53 -6.73
C LEU A 358 -4.83 15.83 -7.15
N LEU A 359 -4.22 16.99 -6.88
CA LEU A 359 -4.78 18.30 -7.22
C LEU A 359 -4.73 18.59 -8.72
N ASP A 360 -3.58 18.32 -9.35
CA ASP A 360 -3.38 18.54 -10.79
C ASP A 360 -4.29 17.67 -11.67
N SER A 361 -4.68 16.51 -11.18
CA SER A 361 -5.61 15.60 -11.88
C SER A 361 -7.06 16.08 -11.90
N GLY A 362 -7.36 17.26 -11.37
CA GLY A 362 -8.72 17.81 -11.28
C GLY A 362 -9.58 17.16 -10.18
N ASN A 363 -8.96 16.45 -9.25
CA ASN A 363 -9.66 15.77 -8.15
C ASN A 363 -9.86 16.66 -6.91
N SER A 364 -9.43 17.92 -6.92
CA SER A 364 -9.47 18.83 -5.76
C SER A 364 -10.86 18.91 -5.13
N GLU A 365 -11.90 19.14 -5.94
CA GLU A 365 -13.28 19.22 -5.44
C GLU A 365 -13.75 17.91 -4.85
N LEU A 366 -13.35 16.79 -5.44
CA LEU A 366 -13.73 15.46 -5.00
C LEU A 366 -13.06 15.10 -3.66
N VAL A 367 -11.77 15.40 -3.50
CA VAL A 367 -11.03 15.25 -2.26
C VAL A 367 -11.67 16.08 -1.15
N LEU A 368 -11.98 17.35 -1.41
CA LEU A 368 -12.64 18.23 -0.46
C LEU A 368 -14.07 17.76 -0.10
N LYS A 369 -14.82 17.24 -1.07
CA LYS A 369 -16.15 16.64 -0.84
C LYS A 369 -16.03 15.46 0.14
N LEU A 370 -15.11 14.53 -0.12
CA LEU A 370 -14.88 13.36 0.73
C LEU A 370 -14.43 13.78 2.13
N TYR A 371 -13.48 14.69 2.26
CA TYR A 371 -13.04 15.24 3.53
C TYR A 371 -14.20 15.85 4.34
N ARG A 372 -15.02 16.71 3.70
CA ARG A 372 -16.20 17.32 4.37
C ARG A 372 -17.19 16.26 4.84
N ASN A 373 -17.35 15.17 4.11
CA ASN A 373 -18.23 14.08 4.50
C ASN A 373 -17.70 13.33 5.72
N VAL A 374 -16.38 13.10 5.79
CA VAL A 374 -15.74 12.48 6.97
C VAL A 374 -15.88 13.39 8.19
N ILE A 375 -15.56 14.68 8.07
CA ILE A 375 -15.65 15.64 9.19
C ILE A 375 -17.08 15.80 9.72
N ARG A 376 -18.09 15.66 8.88
CA ARG A 376 -19.50 15.67 9.32
C ARG A 376 -19.85 14.50 10.22
N GLN A 377 -19.21 13.34 10.01
CA GLN A 377 -19.44 12.14 10.81
C GLN A 377 -18.55 12.08 12.04
N LYS A 378 -17.31 12.59 11.95
CA LYS A 378 -16.35 12.59 13.05
C LYS A 378 -15.57 13.90 13.11
N GLN A 379 -15.68 14.60 14.25
CA GLN A 379 -15.07 15.93 14.44
C GLN A 379 -13.55 15.93 14.67
N GLN A 380 -12.98 14.79 15.06
CA GLN A 380 -11.55 14.66 15.35
C GLN A 380 -10.97 13.50 14.54
N MET A 381 -10.09 13.85 13.63
CA MET A 381 -9.33 12.94 12.81
C MET A 381 -8.01 13.63 12.47
N GLN A 382 -6.96 12.86 12.29
CA GLN A 382 -5.65 13.35 11.90
C GLN A 382 -5.55 13.37 10.36
N VAL A 383 -5.06 14.47 9.81
CA VAL A 383 -4.87 14.64 8.38
C VAL A 383 -3.40 14.66 8.05
N LEU A 384 -2.99 13.81 7.10
CA LEU A 384 -1.61 13.72 6.65
C LEU A 384 -1.55 14.04 5.16
N LEU A 385 -0.74 15.03 4.77
CA LEU A 385 -0.45 15.35 3.38
C LEU A 385 1.01 15.06 3.07
N PHE A 386 1.24 14.18 2.11
CA PHE A 386 2.56 13.89 1.56
C PHE A 386 2.63 14.39 0.11
N SER A 387 3.64 15.15 -0.23
CA SER A 387 3.82 15.73 -1.56
C SER A 387 5.30 15.80 -1.93
N ALA A 388 5.57 15.91 -3.20
CA ALA A 388 6.90 16.29 -3.67
C ALA A 388 7.11 17.81 -3.61
N THR A 389 6.01 18.62 -3.55
CA THR A 389 6.05 20.08 -3.67
C THR A 389 5.06 20.71 -2.69
N LEU A 390 5.52 21.10 -1.48
CA LEU A 390 4.66 21.77 -0.48
C LEU A 390 4.39 23.25 -0.75
N HIS A 391 5.29 23.91 -1.51
CA HIS A 391 5.22 25.36 -1.71
C HIS A 391 4.31 25.80 -2.86
N SER A 392 3.61 24.88 -3.53
CA SER A 392 2.64 25.27 -4.54
C SER A 392 1.41 25.94 -3.89
N PRO A 393 0.89 27.04 -4.47
CA PRO A 393 -0.28 27.74 -3.91
C PRO A 393 -1.50 26.82 -3.74
N SER A 394 -1.69 25.88 -4.64
CA SER A 394 -2.80 24.92 -4.62
C SER A 394 -2.71 23.96 -3.43
N ILE A 395 -1.51 23.50 -3.08
CA ILE A 395 -1.30 22.65 -1.90
C ILE A 395 -1.48 23.44 -0.61
N ALA A 396 -0.94 24.65 -0.54
CA ALA A 396 -1.09 25.52 0.63
C ALA A 396 -2.58 25.82 0.89
N GLU A 397 -3.36 26.13 -0.16
CA GLU A 397 -4.79 26.35 -0.06
C GLU A 397 -5.54 25.09 0.39
N MET A 398 -5.24 23.92 -0.19
CA MET A 398 -5.81 22.64 0.23
C MET A 398 -5.47 22.34 1.69
N ALA A 399 -4.21 22.48 2.09
CA ALA A 399 -3.76 22.24 3.44
C ALA A 399 -4.54 23.11 4.45
N HIS A 400 -4.71 24.41 4.18
CA HIS A 400 -5.53 25.29 5.01
C HIS A 400 -6.99 24.85 5.16
N GLN A 401 -7.55 24.19 4.12
CA GLN A 401 -8.93 23.72 4.16
C GLN A 401 -9.11 22.39 4.90
N VAL A 402 -8.10 21.51 4.90
CA VAL A 402 -8.24 20.15 5.42
C VAL A 402 -7.46 19.86 6.69
N THR A 403 -6.51 20.73 7.11
CA THR A 403 -5.70 20.51 8.30
C THR A 403 -5.96 21.54 9.40
N LYS A 404 -5.60 21.18 10.64
CA LYS A 404 -5.68 22.05 11.82
C LYS A 404 -4.30 22.14 12.46
N ASN A 405 -3.65 23.32 12.36
CA ASN A 405 -2.33 23.56 12.97
C ASN A 405 -1.29 22.50 12.58
N ALA A 406 -1.26 22.12 11.32
CA ALA A 406 -0.36 21.07 10.83
C ALA A 406 1.12 21.44 11.03
N VAL A 407 1.91 20.44 11.42
CA VAL A 407 3.37 20.56 11.45
C VAL A 407 3.91 20.35 10.03
N TRP A 408 4.77 21.27 9.61
CA TRP A 408 5.41 21.21 8.29
C TRP A 408 6.77 20.54 8.41
N VAL A 409 6.94 19.43 7.73
CA VAL A 409 8.21 18.72 7.58
C VAL A 409 8.69 18.91 6.15
N ASP A 410 9.60 19.84 5.96
CA ASP A 410 10.18 20.15 4.65
C ASP A 410 11.66 19.76 4.60
N LEU A 411 11.93 18.58 4.08
CA LEU A 411 13.29 18.06 3.93
C LEU A 411 13.96 18.44 2.61
N LYS A 412 13.22 19.05 1.70
CA LYS A 412 13.75 19.42 0.38
C LYS A 412 14.35 20.83 0.37
N GLY A 413 13.95 21.68 1.29
CA GLY A 413 14.21 23.10 1.13
C GLY A 413 13.54 23.63 -0.14
N ARG A 414 14.03 24.73 -0.71
CA ARG A 414 13.60 25.21 -2.03
C ARG A 414 14.02 24.19 -3.08
N ASP A 415 13.08 23.80 -3.92
CA ASP A 415 13.15 22.80 -5.00
C ASP A 415 14.50 22.77 -5.75
N SER A 416 15.45 21.99 -5.28
CA SER A 416 16.75 21.85 -5.91
C SER A 416 16.90 20.47 -6.58
N VAL A 417 17.67 20.44 -7.66
CA VAL A 417 18.10 19.16 -8.25
C VAL A 417 18.97 18.44 -7.21
N PRO A 418 18.75 17.15 -6.94
CA PRO A 418 19.60 16.41 -6.01
C PRO A 418 21.08 16.48 -6.40
N GLU A 419 21.98 16.61 -5.43
CA GLU A 419 23.44 16.66 -5.68
C GLU A 419 23.96 15.41 -6.42
N THR A 420 23.24 14.31 -6.35
CA THR A 420 23.54 13.07 -7.06
C THR A 420 23.10 13.07 -8.52
N VAL A 421 22.49 14.17 -9.01
CA VAL A 421 22.00 14.26 -10.39
C VAL A 421 22.69 15.36 -11.15
N HIS A 422 23.39 15.00 -12.21
CA HIS A 422 23.82 15.96 -13.22
C HIS A 422 22.68 16.21 -14.19
N PHE A 423 22.17 17.45 -14.21
CA PHE A 423 21.15 17.85 -15.16
C PHE A 423 21.76 18.77 -16.23
N SER A 424 21.53 18.46 -17.51
CA SER A 424 22.09 19.19 -18.66
C SER A 424 21.10 19.30 -19.80
N LYS A 425 21.38 20.23 -20.72
CA LYS A 425 20.59 20.42 -21.94
C LYS A 425 21.41 20.20 -23.19
N VAL A 426 20.73 19.70 -24.23
CA VAL A 426 21.23 19.65 -25.62
C VAL A 426 20.33 20.53 -26.47
N ILE A 427 20.91 21.44 -27.24
CA ILE A 427 20.17 22.36 -28.11
C ILE A 427 19.86 21.67 -29.44
N ILE A 428 18.61 21.69 -29.83
CA ILE A 428 18.10 21.17 -31.08
C ILE A 428 17.74 22.33 -31.99
N ASP A 429 18.57 22.57 -32.99
CA ASP A 429 18.40 23.69 -33.93
C ASP A 429 18.27 23.19 -35.39
N PRO A 430 17.05 23.10 -35.93
CA PRO A 430 16.84 22.70 -37.32
C PRO A 430 17.32 23.73 -38.34
N ALA A 431 17.64 24.97 -37.95
CA ALA A 431 18.22 25.97 -38.84
C ALA A 431 19.73 25.76 -39.00
N ALA A 432 20.40 25.28 -37.93
CA ALA A 432 21.82 24.98 -37.97
C ALA A 432 22.12 23.59 -38.57
N ASP A 433 21.34 22.55 -38.21
CA ASP A 433 21.47 21.21 -38.78
C ASP A 433 20.58 21.07 -40.04
N GLN A 434 21.13 21.44 -41.17
CA GLN A 434 20.40 21.41 -42.46
C GLN A 434 20.20 19.99 -43.01
N ASP A 435 20.79 18.98 -42.43
CA ASP A 435 20.66 17.57 -42.84
C ASP A 435 19.42 16.86 -42.27
N TRP A 436 18.63 17.56 -41.44
CA TRP A 436 17.43 16.97 -40.83
C TRP A 436 16.41 16.41 -41.85
N PRO A 437 16.27 16.92 -43.11
CA PRO A 437 15.36 16.30 -44.07
C PRO A 437 15.77 14.87 -44.49
N GLN A 438 17.06 14.51 -44.35
CA GLN A 438 17.58 13.19 -44.63
C GLN A 438 17.33 12.20 -43.48
N VAL A 439 17.01 12.70 -42.27
CA VAL A 439 16.69 11.82 -41.11
C VAL A 439 15.38 11.10 -41.41
N PRO A 440 15.31 9.77 -41.24
CA PRO A 440 14.08 9.00 -41.47
C PRO A 440 12.88 9.56 -40.72
N THR A 441 11.72 9.54 -41.36
CA THR A 441 10.45 9.94 -40.73
C THR A 441 9.86 8.89 -39.79
N ASP A 442 10.49 7.72 -39.74
CA ASP A 442 10.09 6.68 -38.84
C ASP A 442 10.21 7.15 -37.38
N GLY A 443 9.16 7.06 -36.64
CA GLY A 443 9.13 7.52 -35.27
C GLY A 443 8.65 8.95 -35.06
N VAL A 444 8.32 9.67 -36.13
CA VAL A 444 7.87 11.07 -36.07
C VAL A 444 6.36 11.16 -36.32
N HIS A 445 5.66 11.80 -35.40
CA HIS A 445 4.24 12.08 -35.55
C HIS A 445 4.03 13.47 -36.15
N VAL A 446 4.16 13.60 -37.48
CA VAL A 446 3.87 14.84 -38.21
C VAL A 446 3.14 14.51 -39.48
N ARG A 447 2.10 15.27 -39.80
CA ARG A 447 1.36 15.20 -41.07
C ARG A 447 0.95 16.61 -41.55
N ASP A 448 1.76 17.61 -41.26
CA ASP A 448 1.48 18.97 -41.72
C ASP A 448 1.79 19.19 -43.21
N ASN A 449 2.24 18.16 -43.95
CA ASN A 449 2.68 18.21 -45.33
C ASN A 449 3.69 19.34 -45.55
N ALA A 450 4.52 19.63 -44.59
CA ALA A 450 5.52 20.66 -44.65
C ALA A 450 6.60 20.29 -45.67
N SER A 451 6.96 21.23 -46.52
CA SER A 451 8.09 21.02 -47.45
C SER A 451 9.39 21.38 -46.72
N PRO A 452 10.38 20.47 -46.66
CA PRO A 452 11.67 20.74 -46.01
C PRO A 452 12.41 21.96 -46.59
N SER A 453 12.09 22.33 -47.82
CA SER A 453 12.71 23.48 -48.52
C SER A 453 12.11 24.85 -48.13
N LYS A 454 11.08 24.89 -47.29
CA LYS A 454 10.45 26.11 -46.82
C LYS A 454 10.69 26.32 -45.34
N ASN A 455 11.27 27.44 -44.94
CA ASN A 455 11.42 27.85 -43.55
C ASN A 455 10.06 28.29 -42.95
N THR A 456 9.09 27.38 -42.95
CA THR A 456 7.81 27.61 -42.27
C THR A 456 7.87 27.09 -40.83
N PRO A 457 7.07 27.61 -39.89
CA PRO A 457 7.02 27.10 -38.51
C PRO A 457 6.77 25.59 -38.46
N GLU A 458 5.90 25.07 -39.34
CA GLU A 458 5.60 23.63 -39.44
C GLU A 458 6.81 22.80 -39.92
N SER A 459 7.59 23.35 -40.89
CA SER A 459 8.81 22.71 -41.37
C SER A 459 9.87 22.67 -40.28
N MET A 460 10.05 23.75 -39.52
CA MET A 460 10.96 23.79 -38.38
C MET A 460 10.51 22.82 -37.28
N SER A 461 9.20 22.74 -36.97
CA SER A 461 8.65 21.78 -36.02
C SER A 461 8.92 20.33 -36.44
N GLU A 462 8.80 19.99 -37.73
CA GLU A 462 9.14 18.67 -38.23
C GLU A 462 10.64 18.38 -38.08
N GLY A 463 11.49 19.37 -38.40
CA GLY A 463 12.93 19.27 -38.19
C GLY A 463 13.31 19.00 -36.75
N ILE A 464 12.72 19.71 -35.81
CA ILE A 464 12.91 19.49 -34.35
C ILE A 464 12.59 18.04 -33.98
N LYS A 465 11.44 17.52 -34.38
CA LYS A 465 11.03 16.15 -34.04
C LYS A 465 11.99 15.09 -34.57
N ARG A 466 12.44 15.24 -35.81
CA ARG A 466 13.41 14.33 -36.43
C ARG A 466 14.77 14.41 -35.72
N LEU A 467 15.25 15.62 -35.43
CA LEU A 467 16.53 15.83 -34.74
C LEU A 467 16.50 15.32 -33.31
N LYS A 468 15.40 15.50 -32.56
CA LYS A 468 15.26 14.95 -31.21
C LYS A 468 15.43 13.43 -31.21
N ILE A 469 14.89 12.69 -32.18
CA ILE A 469 15.06 11.25 -32.31
C ILE A 469 16.51 10.90 -32.67
N LYS A 470 17.11 11.59 -33.70
CA LYS A 470 18.51 11.41 -34.08
C LYS A 470 19.44 11.60 -32.89
N GLU A 471 19.21 12.65 -32.11
CA GLU A 471 20.01 12.99 -30.95
C GLU A 471 19.82 11.98 -29.81
N THR A 472 18.60 11.50 -29.56
CA THR A 472 18.32 10.44 -28.58
C THR A 472 19.14 9.18 -28.90
N VAL A 473 19.15 8.74 -30.17
CA VAL A 473 19.94 7.58 -30.61
C VAL A 473 21.43 7.84 -30.42
N ARG A 474 21.94 9.04 -30.78
CA ARG A 474 23.31 9.44 -30.56
C ARG A 474 23.74 9.38 -29.09
N LEU A 475 22.91 9.91 -28.20
CA LEU A 475 23.16 9.91 -26.76
C LEU A 475 23.18 8.49 -26.18
N VAL A 476 22.22 7.65 -26.57
CA VAL A 476 22.18 6.23 -26.16
C VAL A 476 23.47 5.51 -26.51
N GLN A 477 23.97 5.71 -27.75
CA GLN A 477 25.20 5.09 -28.22
C GLN A 477 26.45 5.68 -27.56
N LYS A 478 26.52 7.02 -27.45
CA LYS A 478 27.64 7.75 -26.84
C LYS A 478 27.89 7.34 -25.39
N TYR A 479 26.83 7.32 -24.59
CA TYR A 479 26.91 7.00 -23.16
C TYR A 479 26.72 5.51 -22.85
N LYS A 480 26.56 4.66 -23.86
CA LYS A 480 26.31 3.20 -23.69
C LYS A 480 25.24 2.93 -22.64
N MET A 481 24.11 3.64 -22.75
CA MET A 481 23.06 3.60 -21.73
C MET A 481 22.48 2.19 -21.59
N GLU A 482 22.59 1.59 -20.40
CA GLU A 482 22.07 0.25 -20.12
C GLU A 482 20.70 0.28 -19.43
N GLN A 483 20.39 1.36 -18.72
CA GLN A 483 19.08 1.56 -18.10
C GLN A 483 18.74 3.06 -18.15
N CYS A 484 17.71 3.42 -18.91
CA CYS A 484 17.34 4.80 -19.10
C CYS A 484 15.81 4.95 -19.22
N MET A 485 15.28 6.00 -18.62
CA MET A 485 13.90 6.41 -18.78
C MET A 485 13.81 7.57 -19.79
N ILE A 486 12.91 7.44 -20.77
CA ILE A 486 12.75 8.43 -21.83
C ILE A 486 11.35 9.03 -21.75
N PHE A 487 11.27 10.33 -21.50
CA PHE A 487 10.02 11.06 -21.40
C PHE A 487 9.61 11.67 -22.73
N CYS A 488 8.41 11.32 -23.19
CA CYS A 488 7.76 11.89 -24.38
C CYS A 488 6.50 12.64 -23.97
N ARG A 489 6.14 13.68 -24.75
CA ARG A 489 4.97 14.52 -24.48
C ARG A 489 3.66 13.81 -24.72
N THR A 490 3.55 13.02 -25.79
CA THR A 490 2.32 12.34 -26.17
C THR A 490 2.49 10.82 -26.20
N LYS A 491 1.36 10.11 -26.06
CA LYS A 491 1.30 8.64 -26.17
C LYS A 491 1.77 8.17 -27.55
N VAL A 492 1.44 8.94 -28.59
CA VAL A 492 1.82 8.63 -29.98
C VAL A 492 3.33 8.76 -30.17
N ASP A 493 3.96 9.75 -29.51
CA ASP A 493 5.42 9.90 -29.57
C ASP A 493 6.11 8.70 -28.88
N CYS A 494 5.53 8.18 -27.77
CA CYS A 494 6.04 6.97 -27.13
C CYS A 494 5.99 5.76 -28.09
N ASP A 495 4.83 5.53 -28.73
CA ASP A 495 4.65 4.42 -29.67
C ASP A 495 5.56 4.54 -30.89
N ASN A 496 5.76 5.75 -31.38
CA ASN A 496 6.63 6.03 -32.53
C ASN A 496 8.10 5.78 -32.18
N LEU A 497 8.55 6.22 -31.00
CA LEU A 497 9.91 5.97 -30.54
C LEU A 497 10.15 4.48 -30.31
N GLU A 498 9.16 3.75 -29.75
CA GLU A 498 9.23 2.29 -29.66
C GLU A 498 9.46 1.65 -31.01
N GLN A 499 8.66 2.03 -32.02
CA GLN A 499 8.80 1.48 -33.37
C GLN A 499 10.17 1.79 -33.99
N HIS A 500 10.69 3.00 -33.75
CA HIS A 500 12.02 3.38 -34.22
C HIS A 500 13.12 2.55 -33.56
N PHE A 501 13.07 2.37 -32.22
CA PHE A 501 14.03 1.55 -31.49
C PHE A 501 13.96 0.07 -31.90
N LEU A 502 12.75 -0.46 -32.14
CA LEU A 502 12.58 -1.82 -32.62
C LEU A 502 13.22 -2.03 -34.01
N LYS A 503 13.14 -1.05 -34.90
CA LYS A 503 13.80 -1.13 -36.21
C LYS A 503 15.32 -1.10 -36.12
N LEU A 504 15.86 -0.34 -35.16
CA LEU A 504 17.31 -0.29 -34.89
C LEU A 504 17.83 -1.55 -34.20
N GLY A 505 16.98 -2.24 -33.47
CA GLY A 505 17.30 -3.40 -32.65
C GLY A 505 16.58 -4.68 -33.09
N ASP A 506 16.87 -5.24 -34.26
CA ASP A 506 16.36 -6.53 -34.78
C ASP A 506 14.84 -6.72 -34.87
N ALA A 507 14.04 -5.65 -34.79
CA ALA A 507 12.57 -5.61 -35.01
C ALA A 507 11.73 -6.56 -34.12
N ARG A 508 12.24 -7.03 -32.97
CA ARG A 508 11.51 -7.93 -32.06
C ARG A 508 10.91 -7.13 -30.91
N LYS A 509 9.58 -7.20 -30.77
CA LYS A 509 8.91 -6.72 -29.56
C LYS A 509 9.24 -7.62 -28.38
N PHE A 510 9.45 -7.02 -27.21
CA PHE A 510 9.60 -7.76 -25.95
C PHE A 510 8.38 -8.68 -25.73
N SER A 511 8.63 -9.99 -25.65
CA SER A 511 7.58 -11.01 -25.55
C SER A 511 7.23 -11.41 -24.11
N GLY A 512 7.90 -10.78 -23.11
CA GLY A 512 7.72 -11.13 -21.69
C GLY A 512 8.60 -12.31 -21.24
N VAL A 513 9.37 -12.90 -22.13
CA VAL A 513 10.38 -13.91 -21.80
C VAL A 513 11.72 -13.18 -21.65
N ARG A 514 12.55 -13.59 -20.68
CA ARG A 514 13.90 -13.09 -20.50
C ARG A 514 14.71 -13.36 -21.79
N GLU A 515 14.55 -12.45 -22.72
CA GLU A 515 15.54 -12.40 -23.80
C GLU A 515 16.84 -11.97 -23.14
N THR A 516 17.95 -12.53 -23.57
CA THR A 516 19.28 -12.04 -23.21
C THR A 516 19.41 -10.63 -23.78
N GLY A 517 18.72 -9.67 -23.18
CA GLY A 517 18.59 -8.27 -23.60
C GLY A 517 19.91 -7.50 -23.58
N LYS A 518 21.01 -8.17 -23.22
CA LYS A 518 22.37 -7.65 -23.38
C LYS A 518 22.78 -7.46 -24.84
N ASP A 519 22.17 -8.17 -25.77
CA ASP A 519 22.56 -8.15 -27.18
C ASP A 519 21.81 -7.09 -28.00
N ASN A 520 20.66 -6.57 -27.52
CA ASN A 520 19.92 -5.50 -28.20
C ASN A 520 20.12 -4.15 -27.49
N LEU A 521 20.92 -3.28 -28.13
CA LEU A 521 21.22 -1.93 -27.63
C LEU A 521 19.98 -1.03 -27.48
N PHE A 522 18.89 -1.34 -28.17
CA PHE A 522 17.65 -0.54 -28.22
C PHE A 522 16.45 -1.28 -27.65
N SER A 523 16.66 -2.30 -26.78
CA SER A 523 15.57 -3.01 -26.15
C SER A 523 14.74 -2.06 -25.30
N CYS A 524 13.43 -1.96 -25.59
CA CYS A 524 12.55 -0.97 -24.96
C CYS A 524 11.16 -1.52 -24.70
N VAL A 525 10.48 -0.89 -23.75
CA VAL A 525 9.04 -1.04 -23.48
C VAL A 525 8.40 0.33 -23.28
N VAL A 526 7.10 0.39 -23.50
CA VAL A 526 6.33 1.65 -23.43
C VAL A 526 5.34 1.61 -22.26
N LEU A 527 5.21 2.77 -21.59
CA LEU A 527 4.27 2.98 -20.50
C LEU A 527 3.45 4.25 -20.75
N HIS A 528 2.17 4.08 -21.13
CA HIS A 528 1.20 5.17 -21.24
C HIS A 528 -0.24 4.66 -21.04
N GLY A 529 -1.19 5.58 -20.82
CA GLY A 529 -2.56 5.26 -20.41
C GLY A 529 -3.39 4.46 -21.41
N ASP A 530 -3.00 4.35 -22.70
CA ASP A 530 -3.74 3.57 -23.70
C ASP A 530 -3.29 2.08 -23.73
N ARG A 531 -2.19 1.74 -23.03
CA ARG A 531 -1.77 0.35 -22.84
C ARG A 531 -2.66 -0.34 -21.79
N ARG A 532 -2.91 -1.65 -21.99
CA ARG A 532 -3.71 -2.45 -21.03
C ARG A 532 -3.01 -2.49 -19.66
N PRO A 533 -3.75 -2.53 -18.55
CA PRO A 533 -3.15 -2.58 -17.21
C PRO A 533 -2.13 -3.73 -17.04
N ASP A 534 -2.46 -4.93 -17.54
CA ASP A 534 -1.56 -6.09 -17.47
C ASP A 534 -0.28 -5.89 -18.30
N GLU A 535 -0.39 -5.20 -19.44
CA GLU A 535 0.78 -4.85 -20.28
C GLU A 535 1.64 -3.82 -19.58
N ARG A 536 1.04 -2.79 -18.97
CA ARG A 536 1.77 -1.76 -18.20
C ARG A 536 2.54 -2.39 -17.04
N ARG A 537 1.92 -3.29 -16.28
CA ARG A 537 2.59 -4.01 -15.16
C ARG A 537 3.76 -4.84 -15.68
N ARG A 538 3.56 -5.66 -16.71
CA ARG A 538 4.63 -6.48 -17.30
C ARG A 538 5.78 -5.64 -17.84
N ASN A 539 5.49 -4.52 -18.51
CA ASN A 539 6.50 -3.63 -19.07
C ASN A 539 7.32 -2.97 -17.96
N LEU A 540 6.66 -2.52 -16.89
CA LEU A 540 7.32 -1.95 -15.72
C LEU A 540 8.22 -2.97 -15.01
N ASP A 541 7.73 -4.18 -14.80
CA ASP A 541 8.49 -5.27 -14.18
C ASP A 541 9.70 -5.66 -15.03
N ALA A 542 9.53 -5.75 -16.35
CA ALA A 542 10.63 -6.04 -17.26
C ALA A 542 11.73 -4.98 -17.21
N PHE A 543 11.37 -3.71 -17.08
CA PHE A 543 12.33 -2.63 -16.94
C PHE A 543 13.01 -2.66 -15.55
N LYS A 544 12.26 -2.84 -14.46
CA LYS A 544 12.80 -2.97 -13.10
C LYS A 544 13.80 -4.12 -12.96
N GLN A 545 13.52 -5.24 -13.61
CA GLN A 545 14.39 -6.44 -13.57
C GLN A 545 15.56 -6.35 -14.54
N GLY A 546 15.68 -5.26 -15.31
CA GLY A 546 16.75 -5.07 -16.28
C GLY A 546 16.64 -5.96 -17.52
N PHE A 547 15.46 -6.50 -17.83
CA PHE A 547 15.23 -7.29 -19.05
C PHE A 547 15.20 -6.44 -20.31
N VAL A 548 14.88 -5.16 -20.16
CA VAL A 548 14.94 -4.16 -21.21
C VAL A 548 15.72 -2.93 -20.74
N ARG A 549 16.35 -2.22 -21.67
CA ARG A 549 17.19 -1.05 -21.35
C ARG A 549 16.42 0.24 -21.22
N PHE A 550 15.33 0.42 -21.99
CA PHE A 550 14.61 1.66 -22.07
C PHE A 550 13.16 1.51 -21.65
N LEU A 551 12.71 2.43 -20.77
CA LEU A 551 11.29 2.67 -20.48
C LEU A 551 10.89 3.99 -21.11
N ILE A 552 10.06 3.94 -22.17
CA ILE A 552 9.54 5.11 -22.85
C ILE A 552 8.16 5.43 -22.27
N CYS A 553 7.96 6.66 -21.77
CA CYS A 553 6.74 6.98 -21.04
C CYS A 553 6.27 8.42 -21.19
N THR A 554 5.03 8.68 -20.81
CA THR A 554 4.47 10.02 -20.61
C THR A 554 4.42 10.34 -19.10
N ASP A 555 4.34 11.63 -18.73
CA ASP A 555 4.29 12.08 -17.31
C ASP A 555 3.19 11.39 -16.53
N VAL A 556 1.97 11.39 -17.06
CA VAL A 556 0.81 10.78 -16.38
C VAL A 556 1.03 9.29 -16.05
N ALA A 557 1.73 8.58 -16.93
CA ALA A 557 2.01 7.16 -16.71
C ALA A 557 3.24 6.91 -15.84
N ALA A 558 4.13 7.90 -15.75
CA ALA A 558 5.36 7.81 -14.96
C ALA A 558 5.20 8.32 -13.53
N ARG A 559 4.14 9.09 -13.26
CA ARG A 559 3.82 9.50 -11.90
C ARG A 559 3.52 8.26 -11.06
N GLY A 560 4.09 8.20 -9.88
CA GLY A 560 3.81 7.15 -8.92
C GLY A 560 4.39 5.77 -9.18
N ILE A 561 5.16 5.56 -10.25
CA ILE A 561 5.85 4.29 -10.42
C ILE A 561 7.08 4.23 -9.51
N ASP A 562 7.25 3.09 -8.84
CA ASP A 562 8.43 2.81 -8.02
C ASP A 562 9.62 2.43 -8.90
N VAL A 563 10.16 3.43 -9.61
CA VAL A 563 11.40 3.36 -10.37
C VAL A 563 12.25 4.56 -9.98
N SER A 564 13.42 4.32 -9.48
CA SER A 564 14.32 5.37 -8.97
C SER A 564 15.76 4.85 -8.94
N GLY A 565 16.71 5.76 -8.76
CA GLY A 565 18.13 5.40 -8.81
C GLY A 565 18.64 5.10 -10.21
N LEU A 566 17.93 5.57 -11.24
CA LEU A 566 18.33 5.36 -12.63
C LEU A 566 19.64 6.09 -12.93
N PRO A 567 20.56 5.44 -13.68
CA PRO A 567 21.77 6.08 -14.14
C PRO A 567 21.52 7.15 -15.20
N PHE A 568 20.48 7.00 -16.03
CA PHE A 568 20.21 7.90 -17.14
C PHE A 568 18.73 8.23 -17.30
N MET A 569 18.48 9.46 -17.74
CA MET A 569 17.17 9.94 -18.19
C MET A 569 17.33 10.83 -19.41
N ILE A 570 16.41 10.71 -20.37
CA ILE A 570 16.29 11.62 -21.50
C ILE A 570 14.90 12.24 -21.49
N MET A 571 14.85 13.57 -21.48
CA MET A 571 13.63 14.32 -21.69
C MET A 571 13.57 14.76 -23.16
N MET A 572 12.88 13.97 -24.01
CA MET A 572 12.65 14.37 -25.40
C MET A 572 11.77 15.61 -25.51
N SER A 573 10.97 15.87 -24.49
CA SER A 573 10.20 17.10 -24.32
C SER A 573 10.29 17.58 -22.88
N LEU A 574 10.41 18.87 -22.69
CA LEU A 574 10.29 19.47 -21.37
C LEU A 574 8.85 19.31 -20.85
N PRO A 575 8.65 19.16 -19.55
CA PRO A 575 7.31 19.06 -18.96
C PRO A 575 6.56 20.39 -19.09
N ASP A 576 5.23 20.32 -19.16
CA ASP A 576 4.37 21.48 -19.26
C ASP A 576 4.29 22.26 -17.94
N GLN A 577 4.50 21.57 -16.82
CA GLN A 577 4.51 22.12 -15.48
C GLN A 577 5.83 21.85 -14.78
N SER A 578 6.27 22.80 -13.97
CA SER A 578 7.53 22.70 -13.23
C SER A 578 7.53 21.60 -12.16
N GLU A 579 6.35 21.22 -11.67
CA GLU A 579 6.14 20.12 -10.74
C GLU A 579 6.53 18.79 -11.36
N ASP A 580 6.12 18.55 -12.62
CA ASP A 580 6.48 17.34 -13.36
C ASP A 580 7.98 17.20 -13.59
N PHE A 581 8.70 18.31 -13.69
CA PHE A 581 10.15 18.29 -13.75
C PHE A 581 10.76 17.66 -12.50
N ILE A 582 10.28 18.05 -11.32
CA ILE A 582 10.76 17.48 -10.04
C ILE A 582 10.45 16.00 -9.94
N HIS A 583 9.24 15.59 -10.37
CA HIS A 583 8.86 14.17 -10.41
C HIS A 583 9.71 13.34 -11.38
N ARG A 584 10.10 13.91 -12.52
CA ARG A 584 11.01 13.26 -13.47
C ARG A 584 12.41 13.11 -12.88
N ILE A 585 13.01 14.21 -12.43
CA ILE A 585 14.37 14.26 -11.88
C ILE A 585 14.51 13.31 -10.67
N GLY A 586 13.48 13.19 -9.84
CA GLY A 586 13.46 12.27 -8.71
C GLY A 586 13.56 10.78 -9.08
N ARG A 587 13.56 10.40 -10.36
CA ARG A 587 13.80 9.03 -10.84
C ARG A 587 15.28 8.73 -11.06
N VAL A 588 16.11 9.75 -11.16
CA VAL A 588 17.53 9.66 -11.49
C VAL A 588 18.37 9.85 -10.24
N GLY A 589 19.45 9.11 -10.13
CA GLY A 589 20.37 9.16 -9.01
C GLY A 589 19.68 8.81 -7.68
N ARG A 590 20.39 8.29 -6.73
CA ARG A 590 19.91 8.10 -5.35
C ARG A 590 21.05 7.87 -4.42
N GLN A 591 20.84 8.32 -3.16
CA GLN A 591 21.73 8.15 -2.00
C GLN A 591 23.23 8.12 -2.33
N ASP A 592 23.69 7.09 -3.06
CA ASP A 592 25.12 6.86 -3.34
C ASP A 592 25.40 6.72 -4.84
N CYS A 593 24.41 6.82 -5.72
CA CYS A 593 24.56 6.62 -7.15
C CYS A 593 24.36 7.90 -7.92
N MET A 594 25.35 8.29 -8.73
CA MET A 594 25.23 9.42 -9.64
C MET A 594 24.35 9.10 -10.82
N GLY A 595 23.54 10.06 -11.25
CA GLY A 595 22.70 9.95 -12.41
C GLY A 595 22.85 11.15 -13.37
N LEU A 596 22.60 10.93 -14.65
CA LEU A 596 22.63 11.95 -15.71
C LEU A 596 21.25 12.11 -16.32
N ALA A 597 20.69 13.30 -16.21
CA ALA A 597 19.44 13.68 -16.85
C ALA A 597 19.73 14.69 -17.99
N ILE A 598 19.24 14.40 -19.19
CA ILE A 598 19.49 15.22 -20.39
C ILE A 598 18.17 15.70 -20.95
N ALA A 599 18.01 17.01 -21.13
CA ALA A 599 16.88 17.62 -21.77
C ALA A 599 17.20 18.02 -23.24
N LEU A 600 16.33 17.66 -24.17
CA LEU A 600 16.44 18.09 -25.58
C LEU A 600 15.59 19.34 -25.76
N CYS A 601 16.25 20.48 -25.85
CA CYS A 601 15.62 21.81 -25.95
C CYS A 601 15.69 22.38 -27.32
N SER A 602 14.56 22.71 -27.96
CA SER A 602 14.51 23.27 -29.29
C SER A 602 14.70 24.78 -29.30
N THR A 603 15.30 25.32 -30.41
CA THR A 603 15.45 26.75 -30.64
C THR A 603 14.21 27.42 -31.23
N ALA A 604 13.24 26.64 -31.68
CA ALA A 604 11.98 27.11 -32.25
C ALA A 604 10.79 26.33 -31.65
N PRO A 605 9.56 26.89 -31.70
CA PRO A 605 8.38 26.21 -31.21
C PRO A 605 8.08 24.89 -31.94
N GLU A 606 7.60 23.91 -31.21
CA GLU A 606 7.20 22.58 -31.68
C GLU A 606 5.68 22.46 -31.72
N LYS A 607 5.11 22.05 -32.88
CA LYS A 607 3.67 21.78 -33.02
C LYS A 607 3.35 20.34 -32.64
N VAL A 608 2.53 20.18 -31.62
CA VAL A 608 2.22 18.87 -31.02
C VAL A 608 0.75 18.53 -31.26
N TRP A 609 0.48 17.29 -31.69
CA TRP A 609 -0.86 16.78 -31.93
C TRP A 609 -1.36 15.97 -30.75
N TYR A 610 -2.39 16.45 -30.08
CA TYR A 610 -3.02 15.75 -28.94
C TYR A 610 -4.16 14.81 -29.35
N HIS A 611 -4.68 14.92 -30.57
CA HIS A 611 -5.85 14.18 -31.05
C HIS A 611 -7.05 14.22 -30.06
N SER A 612 -7.34 15.39 -29.52
CA SER A 612 -8.43 15.62 -28.59
C SER A 612 -9.83 15.61 -29.22
N CYS A 613 -9.91 15.49 -30.55
CA CYS A 613 -11.17 15.45 -31.29
C CYS A 613 -11.89 14.10 -31.17
N PRO A 614 -13.21 14.04 -31.53
CA PRO A 614 -13.99 12.78 -31.54
C PRO A 614 -13.42 11.68 -32.44
N SER A 615 -12.57 12.04 -33.42
CA SER A 615 -11.88 11.11 -34.33
C SER A 615 -10.56 10.56 -33.77
N ARG A 616 -10.25 10.75 -32.50
CA ARG A 616 -9.05 10.26 -31.82
C ARG A 616 -8.80 8.79 -32.12
N GLY A 617 -7.60 8.47 -32.59
CA GLY A 617 -7.21 7.10 -32.97
C GLY A 617 -7.77 6.59 -34.30
N LYS A 618 -8.55 7.39 -35.04
CA LYS A 618 -9.14 7.04 -36.35
C LYS A 618 -8.67 8.02 -37.44
N ASN A 619 -7.37 8.03 -37.77
CA ASN A 619 -6.80 8.84 -38.82
C ASN A 619 -7.20 10.35 -38.79
N CYS A 620 -7.20 10.97 -37.61
CA CYS A 620 -7.43 12.39 -37.46
C CYS A 620 -6.39 13.15 -38.29
N GLN A 621 -6.85 14.00 -39.19
CA GLN A 621 -6.00 14.86 -40.05
C GLN A 621 -6.17 16.34 -39.73
N ASN A 622 -6.78 16.67 -38.57
CA ASN A 622 -6.99 18.06 -38.20
C ASN A 622 -5.71 18.67 -37.64
N THR A 623 -5.01 19.42 -38.49
CA THR A 623 -3.74 20.11 -38.19
C THR A 623 -3.94 21.50 -37.59
N GLN A 624 -5.17 21.95 -37.40
CA GLN A 624 -5.46 23.28 -36.83
C GLN A 624 -5.13 23.29 -35.32
N VAL A 625 -4.79 24.47 -34.82
CA VAL A 625 -4.57 24.69 -33.38
C VAL A 625 -5.86 24.56 -32.57
N ALA A 626 -5.74 24.13 -31.34
CA ALA A 626 -6.88 23.91 -30.45
C ALA A 626 -7.74 25.16 -30.26
N GLU A 627 -7.13 26.33 -30.26
CA GLU A 627 -7.81 27.63 -30.18
C GLU A 627 -8.78 27.89 -31.34
N HIS A 628 -8.54 27.24 -32.47
CA HIS A 628 -9.40 27.31 -33.67
C HIS A 628 -10.18 26.00 -33.90
N GLY A 629 -10.42 25.23 -32.84
CA GLY A 629 -11.18 23.96 -32.91
C GLY A 629 -10.38 22.79 -33.48
N GLY A 630 -9.07 22.88 -33.50
CA GLY A 630 -8.17 21.81 -33.96
C GLY A 630 -7.63 20.90 -32.86
N CYS A 631 -6.66 20.09 -33.24
CA CYS A 631 -6.06 19.07 -32.38
C CYS A 631 -4.60 19.37 -32.01
N CYS A 632 -4.05 20.49 -32.41
CA CYS A 632 -2.65 20.84 -32.25
C CYS A 632 -2.46 21.94 -31.19
N ARG A 633 -1.32 21.90 -30.52
CA ARG A 633 -0.82 22.99 -29.67
C ARG A 633 0.65 23.24 -29.98
N TRP A 634 1.05 24.54 -29.91
CA TRP A 634 2.44 24.93 -30.03
C TRP A 634 3.08 24.97 -28.64
N PHE A 635 4.31 24.47 -28.53
CA PHE A 635 5.14 24.50 -27.33
C PHE A 635 6.47 25.16 -27.66
N ASP A 636 6.89 26.08 -26.82
CA ASP A 636 8.21 26.68 -26.88
C ASP A 636 9.08 26.13 -25.73
N ASP A 637 10.04 25.27 -26.07
CA ASP A 637 10.95 24.67 -25.07
C ASP A 637 11.79 25.74 -24.35
N ARG A 638 11.99 26.94 -24.94
CA ARG A 638 12.73 28.03 -24.30
C ARG A 638 11.95 28.61 -23.12
N GLU A 639 10.66 28.88 -23.30
CA GLU A 639 9.79 29.36 -22.21
C GLU A 639 9.68 28.32 -21.09
N LEU A 640 9.54 27.07 -21.46
CA LEU A 640 9.48 25.97 -20.46
C LEU A 640 10.82 25.81 -19.70
N LEU A 641 11.94 25.99 -20.41
CA LEU A 641 13.26 25.91 -19.79
C LEU A 641 13.49 27.08 -18.82
N GLU A 642 13.10 28.30 -19.18
CA GLU A 642 13.19 29.47 -18.27
C GLU A 642 12.42 29.24 -16.97
N VAL A 643 11.24 28.63 -17.03
CA VAL A 643 10.46 28.28 -15.83
C VAL A 643 11.21 27.28 -14.97
N ILE A 644 11.83 26.27 -15.59
CA ILE A 644 12.63 25.26 -14.88
C ILE A 644 13.88 25.89 -14.27
N GLU A 645 14.65 26.70 -15.02
CA GLU A 645 15.86 27.36 -14.54
C GLU A 645 15.56 28.34 -13.39
N LYS A 646 14.43 29.05 -13.46
CA LYS A 646 13.97 29.92 -12.37
C LYS A 646 13.64 29.12 -11.12
N ARG A 647 13.07 27.93 -11.27
CA ARG A 647 12.77 27.05 -10.14
C ARG A 647 14.02 26.46 -9.50
N ILE A 648 14.96 26.00 -10.33
CA ILE A 648 16.25 25.44 -9.85
C ILE A 648 17.13 26.57 -9.23
N GLY A 649 16.92 27.80 -9.63
CA GLY A 649 17.73 28.97 -9.21
C GLY A 649 19.10 29.06 -9.90
N ALA A 650 19.32 28.27 -10.95
CA ALA A 650 20.56 28.25 -11.71
C ALA A 650 20.29 27.94 -13.21
N PRO A 651 21.10 28.47 -14.14
CA PRO A 651 21.00 28.10 -15.53
C PRO A 651 21.40 26.64 -15.76
N VAL A 652 20.68 25.93 -16.63
CA VAL A 652 21.01 24.55 -16.99
C VAL A 652 22.20 24.54 -17.96
N PRO A 653 23.33 23.88 -17.62
CA PRO A 653 24.52 23.86 -18.45
C PRO A 653 24.29 23.04 -19.73
N LEU A 654 25.03 23.38 -20.78
CA LEU A 654 25.10 22.57 -21.99
C LEU A 654 25.83 21.25 -21.67
N LEU A 655 25.39 20.18 -22.31
CA LEU A 655 26.02 18.85 -22.12
C LEU A 655 27.52 18.88 -22.47
N GLU A 656 27.89 19.62 -23.54
CA GLU A 656 29.28 19.78 -23.98
C GLU A 656 30.13 20.56 -22.97
N GLU A 657 29.55 21.51 -22.24
CA GLU A 657 30.22 22.25 -21.16
C GLU A 657 30.55 21.34 -19.99
N LEU A 658 29.60 20.46 -19.63
CA LEU A 658 29.82 19.46 -18.56
C LEU A 658 30.90 18.45 -18.98
N GLU A 659 30.94 18.04 -20.24
CA GLU A 659 31.97 17.17 -20.78
C GLU A 659 33.36 17.83 -20.74
N SER A 660 33.41 19.10 -21.14
CA SER A 660 34.67 19.85 -21.21
C SER A 660 35.23 20.20 -19.84
N SER A 661 34.39 20.38 -18.83
CA SER A 661 34.81 20.68 -17.45
C SER A 661 35.40 19.47 -16.71
N GLY A 662 35.40 18.29 -17.31
CA GLY A 662 35.84 17.04 -16.67
C GLY A 662 34.87 16.50 -15.63
N SER A 663 33.72 17.17 -15.43
CA SER A 663 32.66 16.70 -14.54
C SER A 663 31.98 15.45 -15.08
N LEU A 664 32.04 15.22 -16.38
CA LEU A 664 31.51 14.10 -17.14
C LEU A 664 32.66 13.33 -17.82
N LEU A 665 33.31 12.43 -17.13
CA LEU A 665 34.23 11.51 -17.78
C LEU A 665 33.50 10.23 -18.17
N VAL A 666 33.24 10.09 -19.45
CA VAL A 666 32.78 8.83 -20.05
C VAL A 666 33.92 7.80 -19.95
N GLY A 667 33.64 6.65 -19.34
CA GLY A 667 34.64 5.60 -19.10
C GLY A 667 35.39 5.17 -20.36
N GLY A 668 36.58 5.72 -20.54
CA GLY A 668 37.65 5.19 -21.38
C GLY A 668 38.62 4.45 -20.50
N GLU A 669 39.07 3.28 -20.92
CA GLU A 669 40.10 2.50 -20.24
C GLU A 669 41.34 3.40 -20.00
N GLY A 670 41.56 3.78 -18.76
CA GLY A 670 42.80 4.46 -18.36
C GLY A 670 42.75 5.74 -17.54
N SER A 671 41.61 6.31 -17.16
CA SER A 671 41.57 7.49 -16.29
C SER A 671 40.93 7.20 -14.93
N SER A 672 41.71 7.40 -13.87
CA SER A 672 41.39 7.09 -12.47
C SER A 672 40.43 8.10 -11.79
N SER A 673 39.77 8.98 -12.53
CA SER A 673 38.95 10.07 -11.95
C SER A 673 37.59 10.29 -12.63
N GLY A 674 37.04 9.33 -13.37
CA GLY A 674 35.74 9.49 -14.03
C GLY A 674 34.55 9.06 -13.17
N VAL A 675 33.48 9.86 -13.15
CA VAL A 675 32.21 9.48 -12.51
C VAL A 675 31.50 8.47 -13.40
N ALA A 676 31.36 7.23 -12.92
CA ALA A 676 30.55 6.21 -13.57
C ALA A 676 29.10 6.33 -13.09
N TYR A 677 28.17 6.69 -14.00
CA TYR A 677 26.75 6.77 -13.68
C TYR A 677 26.17 5.38 -13.35
N GLY A 678 25.34 5.32 -12.31
CA GLY A 678 24.75 4.09 -11.81
C GLY A 678 25.69 3.26 -10.91
N GLN A 679 26.92 3.72 -10.66
CA GLN A 679 27.82 3.12 -9.69
C GLN A 679 27.90 4.00 -8.43
N SER A 680 28.02 3.33 -7.27
CA SER A 680 28.15 4.06 -5.99
C SER A 680 29.46 4.86 -5.94
N ARG A 681 29.34 6.17 -5.72
CA ARG A 681 30.49 7.07 -5.56
C ARG A 681 31.30 6.78 -4.28
N ILE A 682 30.66 6.13 -3.32
CA ILE A 682 31.23 5.89 -1.97
C ILE A 682 32.36 4.86 -1.97
N LYS A 683 32.50 4.05 -3.03
CA LYS A 683 33.44 2.93 -2.98
C LYS A 683 34.92 3.28 -3.02
N ASN A 684 35.35 4.46 -3.44
CA ASN A 684 36.81 4.72 -3.60
C ASN A 684 37.42 5.85 -2.79
N GLU A 685 36.74 6.96 -2.51
CA GLU A 685 37.33 8.07 -1.73
C GLU A 685 36.82 8.15 -0.30
N ALA A 686 35.51 7.94 -0.10
CA ALA A 686 34.93 7.94 1.24
C ALA A 686 35.38 6.74 2.07
N THR A 687 35.64 5.59 1.44
CA THR A 687 36.07 4.36 2.14
C THR A 687 37.44 4.53 2.77
N GLU A 688 38.39 5.18 2.12
CA GLU A 688 39.73 5.40 2.65
C GLU A 688 39.73 6.45 3.78
N SER A 689 39.02 7.56 3.57
CA SER A 689 38.84 8.59 4.60
C SER A 689 38.00 8.10 5.78
N MET A 690 36.94 7.36 5.55
CA MET A 690 36.14 6.74 6.62
C MET A 690 36.91 5.62 7.33
N ARG A 691 37.72 4.84 6.60
CA ARG A 691 38.57 3.81 7.20
C ARG A 691 39.61 4.42 8.12
N GLN A 692 40.25 5.52 7.70
CA GLN A 692 41.19 6.29 8.54
C GLN A 692 40.51 6.93 9.75
N LEU A 693 39.29 7.44 9.58
CA LEU A 693 38.46 7.97 10.67
C LEU A 693 38.03 6.89 11.64
N TYR A 694 37.59 5.72 11.11
CA TYR A 694 37.24 4.54 11.90
C TYR A 694 38.41 4.02 12.69
N GLU A 695 39.60 3.85 12.08
CA GLU A 695 40.83 3.42 12.76
C GLU A 695 41.26 4.42 13.85
N LYS A 696 40.99 5.71 13.64
CA LYS A 696 41.29 6.79 14.62
C LYS A 696 40.29 6.80 15.77
N LEU A 697 39.02 6.50 15.54
CA LEU A 697 37.94 6.52 16.54
C LEU A 697 37.79 5.18 17.27
N GLN A 698 38.19 4.06 16.66
CA GLN A 698 38.04 2.72 17.22
C GLN A 698 38.60 2.58 18.65
N PRO A 699 39.78 3.11 19.02
CA PRO A 699 40.29 3.02 20.40
C PRO A 699 39.35 3.71 21.40
N SER A 700 38.84 4.91 21.05
CA SER A 700 37.95 5.70 21.93
C SER A 700 36.57 5.03 22.09
N VAL A 701 36.07 4.40 21.04
CA VAL A 701 34.79 3.64 21.09
C VAL A 701 34.94 2.39 21.94
N LEU A 702 36.07 1.68 21.85
CA LEU A 702 36.35 0.51 22.71
C LEU A 702 36.50 0.93 24.18
N GLU A 703 37.15 2.04 24.44
CA GLU A 703 37.31 2.60 25.81
C GLU A 703 35.94 2.99 26.40
N LEU A 704 35.09 3.67 25.63
CA LEU A 704 33.71 3.99 26.02
C LEU A 704 32.88 2.73 26.30
N ALA A 705 32.95 1.73 25.43
CA ALA A 705 32.24 0.47 25.63
C ALA A 705 32.70 -0.29 26.90
N GLN A 706 33.98 -0.16 27.22
CA GLN A 706 34.55 -0.73 28.45
C GLN A 706 34.05 0.00 29.71
N TYR A 707 34.01 1.33 29.71
CA TYR A 707 33.43 2.15 30.77
C TYR A 707 31.92 1.87 30.95
N GLU A 708 31.21 1.70 29.86
CA GLU A 708 29.77 1.37 29.87
C GLU A 708 29.53 0.00 30.52
N ALA A 709 30.32 -1.02 30.17
CA ALA A 709 30.26 -2.35 30.76
C ALA A 709 30.61 -2.33 32.28
N GLU A 710 31.62 -1.56 32.67
CA GLU A 710 31.96 -1.36 34.08
C GLU A 710 30.84 -0.66 34.86
N MET A 711 30.27 0.41 34.31
CA MET A 711 29.12 1.10 34.91
C MET A 711 27.89 0.21 35.04
N GLN A 712 27.58 -0.62 34.03
CA GLN A 712 26.47 -1.62 34.12
C GLN A 712 26.73 -2.64 35.21
N SER A 713 27.97 -3.13 35.35
CA SER A 713 28.34 -4.06 36.42
C SER A 713 28.16 -3.42 37.81
N VAL A 714 28.65 -2.20 38.00
CA VAL A 714 28.51 -1.43 39.27
C VAL A 714 27.01 -1.19 39.57
N TYR A 715 26.20 -0.88 38.55
CA TYR A 715 24.79 -0.64 38.72
C TYR A 715 24.05 -1.92 39.14
N LEU A 716 24.40 -3.06 38.56
CA LEU A 716 23.83 -4.37 38.92
C LEU A 716 24.22 -4.76 40.35
N ASP A 717 25.49 -4.55 40.74
CA ASP A 717 25.95 -4.79 42.09
C ASP A 717 25.24 -3.87 43.11
N TYR A 718 25.01 -2.60 42.73
CA TYR A 718 24.22 -1.67 43.55
C TYR A 718 22.80 -2.12 43.74
N GLN A 719 22.13 -2.63 42.66
CA GLN A 719 20.76 -3.17 42.75
C GLN A 719 20.68 -4.43 43.62
N VAL A 720 21.72 -5.26 43.60
CA VAL A 720 21.80 -6.47 44.44
C VAL A 720 22.01 -6.09 45.90
N MET A 721 22.86 -5.08 46.17
CA MET A 721 23.12 -4.62 47.57
C MET A 721 21.96 -3.80 48.17
N PHE A 722 21.20 -3.09 47.32
CA PHE A 722 20.08 -2.26 47.75
C PHE A 722 18.80 -2.56 46.94
N PRO A 723 18.18 -3.74 47.17
CA PRO A 723 16.93 -4.07 46.50
C PRO A 723 15.86 -3.03 46.87
N ARG A 724 15.25 -2.38 45.84
CA ARG A 724 14.10 -1.52 46.08
C ARG A 724 13.03 -2.34 46.79
N ARG A 725 12.66 -1.96 48.01
CA ARG A 725 11.47 -2.49 48.66
C ARG A 725 10.26 -2.10 47.82
N ALA A 726 9.53 -3.11 47.33
CA ALA A 726 8.28 -2.99 46.56
C ALA A 726 7.19 -2.34 47.41
#